data_ff94719024995384397aa21bc84fd112
#
_entry.id   ff94719024995384397aa21bc84fd112
#
_cell.length_a   1.000
_cell.length_b   1.000
_cell.length_c   1.000
_cell.angle_alpha   90.00
_cell.angle_beta   90.00
_cell.angle_gamma   90.00
#
_symmetry.space_group_name_H-M   'P 1'
#
loop_
_entity.id
_entity.type
_entity.pdbx_description
1 polymer ?
#
loop_
_entity_poly.entity_id
_entity_poly.type
_entity_poly.pdbx_seq_one_letter_code
_entity_poly.pdbx_strand_id
1 'polypeptide(L)'
;MYHVIFDGFARQLPDTDPTETQEWLESLDAIVATHGKTRAQLLMNRLLQRAKELQIGLPSLVSTPYINTIAAEQEPWFPGDEDMERKIRAVVRWNAMAMVVRANHKAEGIGGHLATFASSASLVEVGFNHFFRGKDDGGSGDQIYFQGHASPGIYARAFLEGRLTEAQLDNFRMEIEGNGLSSYPHPRLMSDFWEFPTVSMGLGPINAMYQARFNRYLLNRRVTDTSNSRVWAFLGDGETDEPESLGALSLAGREQLDNLIFVVNCNLQRLDGPVRGNGKIMQELETVFRGAGWNVIKVVWGGKWDALLAQDKDGVLLNKMNSTVDGEFQKYAVESGAYIREHFFGPDPRLRKMVEHLSDEDLRNLPRGGHDYRKLYAAYKAAVDHKGQPTVILAKTVKGWTLGPDVEGRNSSHQIKKLGKETLMGVRTTLHLEDLIAESDFVNDDPPYVRFAEDSPEMVYLRQRRRSLDGAVPSRVIRAKPLATPPVTSDVFTEFDGGSGRNSVSTTMVFARMIRSLLRDEVIGQNVVPIIPDEARTFGMDGLFKEVKIYAPFGQKYDPVDADMMLSYREAISGQILEEGITESGAMASFTAAGTAYATHGTPMIPFYIFYSMFGFQRTGDLCWAFGDARGKGFMLGATAGRTTLNGEGLQHQDGHSLVLASTIPNIATYDPAFAYELAAIIADGLERMYGASPQDVFYYITLYNENYVMPARPATITPGDIVRGLYLFAEASKTASAKAAIIFSGTAYSAALEAQQILADDYGVGASLWSATSYKALREEALATERWNRLHPSDVARVPYVTQVLDSLAEGPIVAVSDFMKIVPEQVARFIPGGSDRFHVLGTDGYGRSDTRAALRRHFETDAAHVVVTTLHALSLEGIVNSDVVAKAIARFGIDTEAPDPRTA
;
A
#
# COMPACT_ATOMS: atom_id res chain seq x y z
N MET A 1 7.94 -20.41 37.62
CA MET A 1 7.53 -19.48 36.55
C MET A 1 7.35 -20.33 35.31
N TYR A 2 6.11 -20.69 34.99
CA TYR A 2 5.86 -21.51 33.82
C TYR A 2 6.06 -20.63 32.58
N HIS A 3 7.08 -20.90 31.77
CA HIS A 3 7.18 -20.33 30.44
C HIS A 3 6.06 -20.91 29.59
N VAL A 4 5.09 -20.09 29.25
CA VAL A 4 4.06 -20.47 28.28
C VAL A 4 4.72 -20.61 26.91
N ILE A 5 4.97 -21.85 26.50
CA ILE A 5 5.50 -22.15 25.16
C ILE A 5 4.31 -22.22 24.23
N PHE A 6 4.14 -21.19 23.40
CA PHE A 6 3.16 -21.21 22.29
C PHE A 6 3.74 -22.01 21.13
N ASP A 7 3.65 -23.34 21.25
CA ASP A 7 4.20 -24.30 20.27
C ASP A 7 3.22 -24.69 19.15
N GLY A 8 2.09 -24.02 19.12
CA GLY A 8 1.05 -24.28 18.12
C GLY A 8 0.07 -25.41 18.46
N PHE A 9 0.17 -25.99 19.66
CA PHE A 9 -0.83 -26.97 20.12
C PHE A 9 -1.88 -26.29 21.03
N ALA A 10 -3.15 -26.58 20.78
CA ALA A 10 -4.23 -26.16 21.67
C ALA A 10 -4.33 -27.15 22.84
N ARG A 11 -4.19 -26.65 24.08
CA ARG A 11 -4.14 -27.46 25.32
C ARG A 11 -5.38 -27.31 26.19
N GLN A 12 -6.52 -26.99 25.63
CA GLN A 12 -7.75 -26.69 26.37
C GLN A 12 -8.52 -27.95 26.83
N LEU A 13 -8.15 -29.13 26.33
CA LEU A 13 -8.82 -30.37 26.74
C LEU A 13 -8.13 -31.00 27.93
N PRO A 14 -8.91 -31.55 28.91
CA PRO A 14 -8.33 -32.31 30.00
C PRO A 14 -7.78 -33.63 29.50
N ASP A 15 -6.63 -34.03 30.03
CA ASP A 15 -6.09 -35.36 29.84
C ASP A 15 -6.93 -36.39 30.61
N THR A 16 -7.42 -37.43 29.93
CA THR A 16 -8.27 -38.45 30.53
C THR A 16 -7.50 -39.52 31.30
N ASP A 17 -6.22 -39.71 30.96
CA ASP A 17 -5.28 -40.56 31.65
C ASP A 17 -3.90 -39.94 31.70
N PRO A 18 -3.64 -39.03 32.66
CA PRO A 18 -2.35 -38.33 32.76
C PRO A 18 -1.18 -39.30 33.02
N THR A 19 -1.43 -40.46 33.60
CA THR A 19 -0.37 -41.45 33.89
C THR A 19 0.09 -42.12 32.60
N GLU A 20 -0.83 -42.61 31.76
CA GLU A 20 -0.48 -43.19 30.48
C GLU A 20 0.22 -42.16 29.57
N THR A 21 -0.29 -40.95 29.56
CA THR A 21 0.33 -39.85 28.77
C THR A 21 1.75 -39.57 29.23
N GLN A 22 1.98 -39.55 30.54
CA GLN A 22 3.30 -39.31 31.10
C GLN A 22 4.29 -40.43 30.75
N GLU A 23 3.85 -41.70 30.79
CA GLU A 23 4.68 -42.87 30.40
C GLU A 23 5.13 -42.79 28.93
N TRP A 24 4.26 -42.33 28.03
CA TRP A 24 4.61 -42.13 26.62
C TRP A 24 5.63 -41.01 26.43
N LEU A 25 5.49 -39.88 27.16
CA LEU A 25 6.44 -38.77 27.14
C LEU A 25 7.80 -39.17 27.67
N GLU A 26 7.84 -39.88 28.82
CA GLU A 26 9.09 -40.39 29.42
C GLU A 26 9.80 -41.38 28.49
N SER A 27 9.05 -42.21 27.78
CA SER A 27 9.58 -43.14 26.77
C SER A 27 10.25 -42.39 25.61
N LEU A 28 9.64 -41.31 25.15
CA LEU A 28 10.23 -40.44 24.10
C LEU A 28 11.50 -39.75 24.64
N ASP A 29 11.46 -39.21 25.85
CA ASP A 29 12.60 -38.52 26.47
C ASP A 29 13.77 -39.50 26.65
N ALA A 30 13.52 -40.75 27.11
CA ALA A 30 14.53 -41.78 27.20
C ALA A 30 15.18 -42.11 25.86
N ILE A 31 14.41 -42.17 24.77
CA ILE A 31 14.95 -42.39 23.43
C ILE A 31 15.84 -41.22 23.00
N VAL A 32 15.39 -39.97 23.26
CA VAL A 32 16.20 -38.79 22.94
C VAL A 32 17.52 -38.79 23.71
N ALA A 33 17.46 -39.13 25.00
CA ALA A 33 18.63 -39.19 25.86
C ALA A 33 19.62 -40.31 25.48
N THR A 34 19.09 -41.49 25.09
CA THR A 34 19.90 -42.67 24.85
C THR A 34 20.38 -42.80 23.42
N HIS A 35 19.54 -42.43 22.43
CA HIS A 35 19.76 -42.66 20.99
C HIS A 35 19.79 -41.37 20.19
N GLY A 36 19.55 -40.23 20.77
CA GLY A 36 19.58 -38.92 20.15
C GLY A 36 18.33 -38.59 19.33
N LYS A 37 18.24 -37.30 18.93
CA LYS A 37 17.07 -36.72 18.24
C LYS A 37 16.71 -37.38 16.90
N THR A 38 17.70 -37.87 16.14
CA THR A 38 17.49 -38.54 14.83
C THR A 38 16.71 -39.85 14.98
N ARG A 39 17.00 -40.65 16.04
CA ARG A 39 16.27 -41.87 16.33
C ARG A 39 14.84 -41.58 16.80
N ALA A 40 14.65 -40.58 17.62
CA ALA A 40 13.35 -40.13 18.08
C ALA A 40 12.47 -39.67 16.90
N GLN A 41 13.05 -38.88 15.97
CA GLN A 41 12.38 -38.45 14.75
C GLN A 41 11.93 -39.61 13.86
N LEU A 42 12.77 -40.64 13.69
CA LEU A 42 12.40 -41.85 12.92
C LEU A 42 11.23 -42.57 13.59
N LEU A 43 11.26 -42.71 14.93
CA LEU A 43 10.20 -43.36 15.70
C LEU A 43 8.88 -42.60 15.59
N MET A 44 8.89 -41.27 15.74
CA MET A 44 7.72 -40.42 15.56
C MET A 44 7.11 -40.59 14.16
N ASN A 45 7.94 -40.60 13.11
CA ASN A 45 7.46 -40.86 11.73
C ASN A 45 6.79 -42.23 11.59
N ARG A 46 7.32 -43.28 12.26
CA ARG A 46 6.70 -44.61 12.24
C ARG A 46 5.38 -44.66 13.00
N LEU A 47 5.27 -43.96 14.13
CA LEU A 47 4.00 -43.82 14.88
C LEU A 47 2.94 -43.10 14.04
N LEU A 48 3.31 -41.99 13.37
CA LEU A 48 2.41 -41.28 12.48
C LEU A 48 1.95 -42.14 11.29
N GLN A 49 2.87 -42.94 10.70
CA GLN A 49 2.53 -43.92 9.66
C GLN A 49 1.53 -44.95 10.17
N ARG A 50 1.76 -45.50 11.38
CA ARG A 50 0.87 -46.50 12.00
C ARG A 50 -0.51 -45.91 12.32
N ALA A 51 -0.55 -44.71 12.83
CA ALA A 51 -1.81 -43.98 13.07
C ALA A 51 -2.62 -43.80 11.78
N LYS A 52 -1.96 -43.51 10.66
CA LYS A 52 -2.60 -43.42 9.35
C LYS A 52 -3.19 -44.76 8.88
N GLU A 53 -2.43 -45.86 9.06
CA GLU A 53 -2.90 -47.22 8.74
C GLU A 53 -4.13 -47.64 9.56
N LEU A 54 -4.19 -47.21 10.81
CA LEU A 54 -5.32 -47.47 11.71
C LEU A 54 -6.46 -46.46 11.52
N GLN A 55 -6.39 -45.56 10.56
CA GLN A 55 -7.37 -44.51 10.33
C GLN A 55 -7.62 -43.61 11.58
N ILE A 56 -6.67 -43.52 12.48
CA ILE A 56 -6.69 -42.54 13.55
C ILE A 56 -6.49 -41.18 12.88
N GLY A 57 -7.42 -40.25 13.06
CA GLY A 57 -7.30 -38.89 12.53
C GLY A 57 -6.03 -38.26 13.08
N LEU A 58 -4.98 -38.15 12.23
CA LEU A 58 -3.76 -37.47 12.64
C LEU A 58 -4.05 -36.00 12.78
N PRO A 59 -3.60 -35.35 13.88
CA PRO A 59 -3.60 -33.90 13.95
C PRO A 59 -2.85 -33.36 12.74
N SER A 60 -3.45 -32.44 12.02
CA SER A 60 -2.71 -31.71 11.01
C SER A 60 -1.61 -30.94 11.71
N LEU A 61 -0.35 -31.14 11.34
CA LEU A 61 0.78 -30.37 11.89
C LEU A 61 0.73 -28.89 11.51
N VAL A 62 -0.16 -28.54 10.58
CA VAL A 62 -0.36 -27.17 10.08
C VAL A 62 -1.68 -26.55 10.53
N SER A 63 -2.57 -27.32 11.14
CA SER A 63 -3.86 -26.83 11.69
C SER A 63 -4.17 -27.53 13.01
N THR A 64 -4.52 -26.76 14.03
CA THR A 64 -4.91 -27.25 15.34
C THR A 64 -6.44 -27.35 15.48
N PRO A 65 -7.00 -28.04 16.49
CA PRO A 65 -8.44 -28.08 16.72
C PRO A 65 -9.10 -26.70 16.77
N TYR A 66 -10.40 -26.62 16.48
CA TYR A 66 -11.18 -25.38 16.38
C TYR A 66 -11.55 -24.82 17.76
N ILE A 67 -10.53 -24.59 18.59
CA ILE A 67 -10.60 -24.03 19.94
C ILE A 67 -9.52 -22.96 20.14
N ASN A 68 -9.52 -22.31 21.32
CA ASN A 68 -8.52 -21.32 21.66
C ASN A 68 -7.11 -21.93 21.73
N THR A 69 -6.11 -21.18 21.28
CA THR A 69 -4.70 -21.57 21.41
C THR A 69 -4.24 -21.50 22.86
N ILE A 70 -4.69 -20.46 23.61
CA ILE A 70 -4.37 -20.25 25.00
C ILE A 70 -5.45 -20.91 25.86
N ALA A 71 -5.06 -21.83 26.72
CA ALA A 71 -5.97 -22.47 27.66
C ALA A 71 -6.37 -21.49 28.80
N ALA A 72 -7.54 -21.69 29.41
CA ALA A 72 -8.05 -20.82 30.47
C ALA A 72 -7.07 -20.65 31.64
N GLU A 73 -6.37 -21.74 32.02
CA GLU A 73 -5.39 -21.76 33.10
C GLU A 73 -4.09 -21.04 32.76
N GLN A 74 -3.85 -20.76 31.45
CA GLN A 74 -2.65 -20.07 30.96
C GLN A 74 -2.88 -18.59 30.75
N GLU A 75 -4.14 -18.12 30.88
CA GLU A 75 -4.47 -16.72 30.67
C GLU A 75 -3.84 -15.85 31.77
N PRO A 76 -3.12 -14.78 31.40
CA PRO A 76 -2.60 -13.85 32.37
C PRO A 76 -3.73 -13.09 33.06
N TRP A 77 -3.48 -12.61 34.27
CA TRP A 77 -4.40 -11.74 34.98
C TRP A 77 -4.69 -10.50 34.12
N PHE A 78 -5.97 -10.17 33.94
CA PHE A 78 -6.39 -8.96 33.26
C PHE A 78 -6.11 -7.72 34.14
N PRO A 79 -5.29 -6.77 33.71
CA PRO A 79 -4.84 -5.65 34.55
C PRO A 79 -5.79 -4.46 34.56
N GLY A 80 -6.84 -4.49 33.75
CA GLY A 80 -7.81 -3.41 33.62
C GLY A 80 -8.98 -3.52 34.59
N ASP A 81 -9.77 -2.48 34.69
CA ASP A 81 -11.08 -2.48 35.33
C ASP A 81 -12.14 -2.88 34.30
N GLU A 82 -12.64 -4.13 34.40
CA GLU A 82 -13.54 -4.70 33.39
C GLU A 82 -14.88 -3.96 33.28
N ASP A 83 -15.43 -3.48 34.40
CA ASP A 83 -16.70 -2.77 34.42
C ASP A 83 -16.54 -1.38 33.80
N MET A 84 -15.44 -0.71 34.14
CA MET A 84 -15.07 0.58 33.55
C MET A 84 -14.87 0.48 32.04
N GLU A 85 -14.09 -0.49 31.59
CA GLU A 85 -13.80 -0.70 30.17
C GLU A 85 -15.03 -1.14 29.40
N ARG A 86 -15.91 -1.96 29.99
CA ARG A 86 -17.18 -2.34 29.41
C ARG A 86 -18.05 -1.11 29.15
N LYS A 87 -18.14 -0.19 30.11
CA LYS A 87 -18.92 1.05 30.01
C LYS A 87 -18.35 2.00 28.95
N ILE A 88 -17.03 2.19 28.93
CA ILE A 88 -16.33 3.00 27.90
C ILE A 88 -16.60 2.44 26.50
N ARG A 89 -16.41 1.14 26.31
CA ARG A 89 -16.65 0.44 25.05
C ARG A 89 -18.12 0.55 24.58
N ALA A 90 -19.08 0.46 25.51
CA ALA A 90 -20.50 0.62 25.21
C ALA A 90 -20.77 2.03 24.65
N VAL A 91 -20.20 3.08 25.27
CA VAL A 91 -20.34 4.47 24.80
C VAL A 91 -19.65 4.66 23.44
N VAL A 92 -18.46 4.10 23.22
CA VAL A 92 -17.78 4.18 21.91
C VAL A 92 -18.64 3.53 20.82
N ARG A 93 -19.22 2.35 21.07
CA ARG A 93 -20.13 1.67 20.13
C ARG A 93 -21.39 2.48 19.83
N TRP A 94 -21.97 3.06 20.88
CA TRP A 94 -23.14 3.92 20.75
C TRP A 94 -22.83 5.14 19.87
N ASN A 95 -21.76 5.86 20.16
CA ASN A 95 -21.37 7.06 19.42
C ASN A 95 -21.05 6.77 17.96
N ALA A 96 -20.39 5.64 17.67
CA ALA A 96 -20.13 5.21 16.29
C ALA A 96 -21.44 4.97 15.52
N MET A 97 -22.42 4.33 16.16
CA MET A 97 -23.75 4.10 15.58
C MET A 97 -24.50 5.41 15.42
N ALA A 98 -24.52 6.27 16.45
CA ALA A 98 -25.18 7.57 16.42
C ALA A 98 -24.65 8.44 15.26
N MET A 99 -23.33 8.49 15.08
CA MET A 99 -22.68 9.23 14.01
C MET A 99 -23.17 8.80 12.63
N VAL A 100 -23.20 7.49 12.35
CA VAL A 100 -23.63 6.98 11.04
C VAL A 100 -25.12 7.20 10.81
N VAL A 101 -25.97 6.98 11.84
CA VAL A 101 -27.43 7.19 11.74
C VAL A 101 -27.75 8.67 11.49
N ARG A 102 -27.20 9.59 12.29
CA ARG A 102 -27.40 11.04 12.13
C ARG A 102 -26.93 11.54 10.77
N ALA A 103 -25.76 11.07 10.28
CA ALA A 103 -25.26 11.43 8.95
C ALA A 103 -26.23 11.02 7.83
N ASN A 104 -26.85 9.81 7.95
CA ASN A 104 -27.83 9.33 6.96
C ASN A 104 -29.21 10.00 7.09
N HIS A 105 -29.59 10.55 8.26
CA HIS A 105 -30.76 11.41 8.41
C HIS A 105 -30.53 12.80 7.78
N LYS A 106 -29.32 13.34 7.96
CA LYS A 106 -28.93 14.64 7.41
C LYS A 106 -28.82 14.64 5.89
N ALA A 107 -28.25 13.58 5.31
CA ALA A 107 -28.09 13.45 3.86
C ALA A 107 -28.30 12.00 3.41
N GLU A 108 -29.35 11.77 2.62
CA GLU A 108 -29.68 10.43 2.13
C GLU A 108 -28.55 9.87 1.24
N GLY A 109 -28.17 8.62 1.50
CA GLY A 109 -27.12 7.93 0.74
C GLY A 109 -25.69 8.23 1.15
N ILE A 110 -25.44 9.06 2.19
CA ILE A 110 -24.10 9.36 2.67
C ILE A 110 -23.36 8.10 3.15
N GLY A 111 -24.10 7.11 3.64
CA GLY A 111 -23.57 5.80 3.96
C GLY A 111 -22.83 5.73 5.29
N GLY A 112 -21.89 4.80 5.36
CA GLY A 112 -21.12 4.43 6.56
C GLY A 112 -21.23 2.95 6.86
N HIS A 113 -20.22 2.36 7.46
CA HIS A 113 -20.16 0.93 7.76
C HIS A 113 -20.18 0.73 9.28
N LEU A 114 -21.26 0.17 9.81
CA LEU A 114 -21.41 -0.14 11.25
C LEU A 114 -21.04 -1.59 11.58
N ALA A 115 -21.42 -2.53 10.73
CA ALA A 115 -21.34 -3.95 11.03
C ALA A 115 -19.90 -4.45 11.23
N THR A 116 -18.92 -3.90 10.48
CA THR A 116 -17.51 -4.24 10.62
C THR A 116 -16.95 -3.74 11.94
N PHE A 117 -17.21 -2.47 12.29
CA PHE A 117 -16.77 -1.94 13.59
C PHE A 117 -17.44 -2.69 14.75
N ALA A 118 -18.75 -2.94 14.68
CA ALA A 118 -19.46 -3.67 15.71
C ALA A 118 -18.81 -5.05 16.00
N SER A 119 -18.34 -5.76 14.95
CA SER A 119 -17.62 -7.02 15.12
C SER A 119 -16.21 -6.85 15.70
N SER A 120 -15.50 -5.79 15.35
CA SER A 120 -14.10 -5.56 15.75
C SER A 120 -13.92 -4.68 16.99
N ALA A 121 -15.00 -4.13 17.55
CA ALA A 121 -14.92 -3.16 18.63
C ALA A 121 -14.11 -3.64 19.84
N SER A 122 -14.28 -4.88 20.30
CA SER A 122 -13.50 -5.43 21.41
C SER A 122 -12.02 -5.61 21.05
N LEU A 123 -11.72 -5.98 19.80
CA LEU A 123 -10.36 -6.12 19.29
C LEU A 123 -9.60 -4.79 19.38
N VAL A 124 -10.24 -3.72 18.92
CA VAL A 124 -9.60 -2.40 18.89
C VAL A 124 -9.47 -1.80 20.29
N GLU A 125 -10.51 -1.93 21.14
CA GLU A 125 -10.53 -1.34 22.48
C GLU A 125 -9.48 -1.97 23.43
N VAL A 126 -9.23 -3.28 23.36
CA VAL A 126 -8.13 -3.92 24.09
C VAL A 126 -6.79 -3.30 23.67
N GLY A 127 -6.61 -3.06 22.38
CA GLY A 127 -5.43 -2.39 21.83
C GLY A 127 -5.26 -0.98 22.43
N PHE A 128 -6.30 -0.15 22.37
CA PHE A 128 -6.29 1.22 22.89
C PHE A 128 -5.99 1.29 24.39
N ASN A 129 -6.53 0.36 25.17
CA ASN A 129 -6.41 0.42 26.63
C ASN A 129 -5.13 -0.20 27.16
N HIS A 130 -4.50 -1.14 26.43
CA HIS A 130 -3.42 -1.95 27.01
C HIS A 130 -2.16 -2.08 26.15
N PHE A 131 -2.19 -1.79 24.84
CA PHE A 131 -1.08 -2.17 23.96
C PHE A 131 -0.60 -1.06 23.01
N PHE A 132 -1.49 -0.29 22.38
CA PHE A 132 -1.11 0.67 21.35
C PHE A 132 -0.37 1.86 21.93
N ARG A 133 0.89 2.01 21.56
CA ARG A 133 1.73 3.11 22.05
C ARG A 133 1.64 4.31 21.13
N GLY A 134 1.40 5.47 21.75
CA GLY A 134 1.46 6.78 21.07
C GLY A 134 2.89 7.30 20.92
N LYS A 135 3.01 8.62 20.72
CA LYS A 135 4.27 9.29 20.38
C LYS A 135 4.66 10.42 21.37
N ASP A 136 4.01 10.52 22.52
CA ASP A 136 4.23 11.62 23.47
C ASP A 136 5.62 11.52 24.16
N ASP A 137 6.23 10.31 24.16
CA ASP A 137 7.60 10.10 24.61
C ASP A 137 8.67 10.62 23.62
N GLY A 138 8.25 11.12 22.45
CA GLY A 138 9.15 11.55 21.37
C GLY A 138 9.64 10.40 20.48
N GLY A 139 9.28 9.15 20.78
CA GLY A 139 9.59 7.96 19.97
C GLY A 139 8.71 7.79 18.72
N SER A 140 8.89 6.68 18.04
CA SER A 140 8.10 6.33 16.83
C SER A 140 6.68 5.89 17.17
N GLY A 141 6.41 5.45 18.41
CA GLY A 141 5.16 4.82 18.78
C GLY A 141 4.94 3.51 18.01
N ASP A 142 3.71 3.02 18.04
CA ASP A 142 3.29 1.88 17.22
C ASP A 142 2.67 2.37 15.90
N GLN A 143 2.90 1.65 14.82
CA GLN A 143 2.27 1.89 13.52
C GLN A 143 1.05 0.99 13.40
N ILE A 144 -0.16 1.59 13.29
CA ILE A 144 -1.40 0.85 13.32
C ILE A 144 -2.17 1.05 12.02
N TYR A 145 -2.30 -0.03 11.26
CA TYR A 145 -3.13 -0.11 10.06
C TYR A 145 -4.54 -0.56 10.49
N PHE A 146 -5.40 0.41 10.78
CA PHE A 146 -6.78 0.12 11.14
C PHE A 146 -7.57 -0.37 9.92
N GLN A 147 -8.45 -1.35 10.11
CA GLN A 147 -9.36 -1.78 9.05
C GLN A 147 -10.25 -0.60 8.60
N GLY A 148 -10.22 -0.27 7.30
CA GLY A 148 -10.89 0.92 6.78
C GLY A 148 -12.36 1.01 7.14
N HIS A 149 -13.09 -0.11 7.03
CA HIS A 149 -14.51 -0.20 7.36
C HIS A 149 -14.83 -0.06 8.87
N ALA A 150 -13.81 -0.06 9.74
CA ALA A 150 -13.97 0.16 11.18
C ALA A 150 -13.76 1.62 11.60
N SER A 151 -13.49 2.55 10.67
CA SER A 151 -13.22 3.97 10.95
C SER A 151 -14.28 4.66 11.85
N PRO A 152 -15.60 4.38 11.76
CA PRO A 152 -16.57 5.00 12.66
C PRO A 152 -16.27 4.79 14.14
N GLY A 153 -15.77 3.63 14.53
CA GLY A 153 -15.39 3.37 15.92
C GLY A 153 -14.14 4.12 16.36
N ILE A 154 -13.18 4.30 15.45
CA ILE A 154 -11.97 5.08 15.75
C ILE A 154 -12.32 6.55 15.96
N TYR A 155 -13.23 7.11 15.16
CA TYR A 155 -13.74 8.46 15.35
C TYR A 155 -14.52 8.60 16.67
N ALA A 156 -15.40 7.65 16.97
CA ALA A 156 -16.16 7.64 18.24
C ALA A 156 -15.22 7.55 19.46
N ARG A 157 -14.14 6.78 19.38
CA ARG A 157 -13.12 6.72 20.44
C ARG A 157 -12.39 8.06 20.56
N ALA A 158 -11.96 8.66 19.47
CA ALA A 158 -11.30 9.96 19.46
C ALA A 158 -12.20 11.08 19.95
N PHE A 159 -13.51 11.02 19.66
CA PHE A 159 -14.50 11.92 20.22
C PHE A 159 -14.60 11.80 21.75
N LEU A 160 -14.66 10.58 22.25
CA LEU A 160 -14.68 10.34 23.71
C LEU A 160 -13.40 10.82 24.39
N GLU A 161 -12.26 10.71 23.73
CA GLU A 161 -10.97 11.26 24.18
C GLU A 161 -10.88 12.80 24.11
N GLY A 162 -11.89 13.48 23.53
CA GLY A 162 -11.92 14.93 23.37
C GLY A 162 -11.13 15.49 22.20
N ARG A 163 -10.71 14.62 21.27
CA ARG A 163 -9.94 14.97 20.07
C ARG A 163 -10.81 15.38 18.88
N LEU A 164 -12.07 14.98 18.87
CA LEU A 164 -13.06 15.35 17.88
C LEU A 164 -14.27 16.02 18.56
N THR A 165 -14.99 16.84 17.82
CA THR A 165 -16.21 17.55 18.26
C THR A 165 -17.47 16.88 17.72
N GLU A 166 -18.62 17.15 18.33
CA GLU A 166 -19.93 16.70 17.82
C GLU A 166 -20.18 17.20 16.39
N ALA A 167 -19.82 18.44 16.09
CA ALA A 167 -19.98 19.01 14.76
C ALA A 167 -19.16 18.24 13.70
N GLN A 168 -17.97 17.75 14.04
CA GLN A 168 -17.19 16.91 13.15
C GLN A 168 -17.84 15.53 12.93
N LEU A 169 -18.40 14.92 14.00
CA LEU A 169 -19.14 13.67 13.89
C LEU A 169 -20.38 13.83 13.02
N ASP A 170 -21.14 14.92 13.22
CA ASP A 170 -22.34 15.24 12.42
C ASP A 170 -22.05 15.47 10.94
N ASN A 171 -20.82 15.82 10.62
CA ASN A 171 -20.33 15.96 9.25
C ASN A 171 -19.51 14.74 8.77
N PHE A 172 -19.75 13.56 9.33
CA PHE A 172 -19.15 12.33 8.86
C PHE A 172 -19.44 12.11 7.36
N ARG A 173 -18.39 11.92 6.56
CA ARG A 173 -18.43 11.82 5.09
C ARG A 173 -18.91 13.10 4.37
N MET A 174 -18.85 14.24 5.03
CA MET A 174 -19.18 15.56 4.47
C MET A 174 -17.95 16.47 4.57
N GLU A 175 -16.88 16.12 3.87
CA GLU A 175 -15.56 16.75 3.99
C GLU A 175 -15.51 18.17 3.44
N ILE A 176 -16.35 18.50 2.42
CA ILE A 176 -16.31 19.77 1.69
C ILE A 176 -17.04 20.89 2.45
N GLU A 177 -18.17 20.58 3.04
CA GLU A 177 -19.09 21.59 3.64
C GLU A 177 -18.87 21.79 5.15
N GLY A 178 -17.75 21.61 5.71
CA GLY A 178 -17.64 21.92 7.10
C GLY A 178 -16.67 21.12 7.92
N ASN A 179 -15.52 20.84 7.38
CA ASN A 179 -14.47 20.18 8.14
C ASN A 179 -14.89 18.79 8.65
N GLY A 180 -15.61 18.05 7.80
CA GLY A 180 -16.16 16.75 8.09
C GLY A 180 -15.12 15.66 8.14
N LEU A 181 -15.51 14.51 8.71
CA LEU A 181 -14.62 13.36 8.83
C LEU A 181 -14.59 12.56 7.52
N SER A 182 -13.40 12.09 7.15
CA SER A 182 -13.21 11.25 5.96
C SER A 182 -13.93 9.89 6.09
N SER A 183 -14.28 9.31 4.94
CA SER A 183 -15.00 8.03 4.89
C SER A 183 -14.18 6.87 5.43
N TYR A 184 -12.88 6.89 5.17
CA TYR A 184 -11.89 5.90 5.57
C TYR A 184 -10.62 6.59 6.08
N PRO A 185 -9.63 5.84 6.58
CA PRO A 185 -8.33 6.43 6.90
C PRO A 185 -7.66 7.04 5.69
N HIS A 186 -7.57 8.39 5.67
CA HIS A 186 -6.95 9.17 4.61
C HIS A 186 -6.03 10.24 5.19
N PRO A 187 -4.69 10.01 5.22
CA PRO A 187 -3.72 11.00 5.69
C PRO A 187 -3.74 12.31 4.90
N ARG A 188 -4.16 12.25 3.62
CA ARG A 188 -4.33 13.46 2.80
C ARG A 188 -5.45 14.37 3.30
N LEU A 189 -6.55 13.79 3.76
CA LEU A 189 -7.76 14.52 4.15
C LEU A 189 -7.78 14.88 5.63
N MET A 190 -7.17 14.03 6.47
CA MET A 190 -7.05 14.26 7.93
C MET A 190 -5.57 14.11 8.33
N SER A 191 -4.76 15.09 7.97
CA SER A 191 -3.28 15.02 7.95
C SER A 191 -2.62 14.91 9.34
N ASP A 192 -3.33 15.28 10.41
CA ASP A 192 -2.83 15.20 11.78
C ASP A 192 -3.40 14.01 12.55
N PHE A 193 -4.34 13.30 11.92
CA PHE A 193 -5.06 12.18 12.54
C PHE A 193 -4.60 10.83 12.00
N TRP A 194 -4.80 10.56 10.71
CA TRP A 194 -4.47 9.29 10.09
C TRP A 194 -3.00 9.20 9.65
N GLU A 195 -2.36 8.07 9.95
CA GLU A 195 -0.98 7.82 9.50
C GLU A 195 -0.92 7.03 8.19
N PHE A 196 -1.84 6.07 8.00
CA PHE A 196 -1.84 5.15 6.88
C PHE A 196 -3.20 5.10 6.21
N PRO A 197 -3.27 5.16 4.86
CA PRO A 197 -4.51 4.93 4.16
C PRO A 197 -4.85 3.44 4.18
N THR A 198 -6.09 3.11 4.50
CA THR A 198 -6.60 1.74 4.46
C THR A 198 -8.04 1.72 3.96
N VAL A 199 -8.37 0.74 3.12
CA VAL A 199 -9.72 0.58 2.55
C VAL A 199 -10.26 -0.85 2.63
N SER A 200 -9.58 -1.75 3.33
CA SER A 200 -9.94 -3.18 3.45
C SER A 200 -9.88 -3.93 2.11
N MET A 201 -8.85 -3.65 1.30
CA MET A 201 -8.59 -4.23 -0.04
C MET A 201 -7.17 -4.81 -0.13
N GLY A 202 -6.60 -5.29 0.99
CA GLY A 202 -5.28 -5.91 1.03
C GLY A 202 -4.09 -4.96 1.14
N LEU A 203 -4.26 -3.65 0.90
CA LEU A 203 -3.17 -2.68 0.95
C LEU A 203 -2.61 -2.48 2.36
N GLY A 204 -3.48 -2.49 3.37
CA GLY A 204 -3.07 -2.41 4.78
C GLY A 204 -2.11 -3.53 5.17
N PRO A 205 -2.46 -4.80 4.97
CA PRO A 205 -1.60 -5.96 5.29
C PRO A 205 -0.24 -5.91 4.60
N ILE A 206 -0.16 -5.70 3.29
CA ILE A 206 1.13 -5.66 2.60
C ILE A 206 2.00 -4.50 3.07
N ASN A 207 1.44 -3.30 3.20
CA ASN A 207 2.17 -2.14 3.71
C ASN A 207 2.65 -2.37 5.16
N ALA A 208 1.85 -3.01 6.02
CA ALA A 208 2.24 -3.34 7.39
C ALA A 208 3.44 -4.30 7.46
N MET A 209 3.48 -5.33 6.59
CA MET A 209 4.62 -6.26 6.52
C MET A 209 5.91 -5.54 6.15
N TYR A 210 5.88 -4.70 5.12
CA TYR A 210 7.05 -3.94 4.70
C TYR A 210 7.39 -2.78 5.64
N GLN A 211 6.40 -2.19 6.32
CA GLN A 211 6.65 -1.22 7.40
C GLN A 211 7.42 -1.88 8.57
N ALA A 212 7.02 -3.07 8.98
CA ALA A 212 7.72 -3.80 10.05
C ALA A 212 9.16 -4.16 9.66
N ARG A 213 9.38 -4.56 8.41
CA ARG A 213 10.71 -4.78 7.83
C ARG A 213 11.52 -3.49 7.79
N PHE A 214 10.91 -2.39 7.38
CA PHE A 214 11.58 -1.09 7.30
C PHE A 214 11.96 -0.55 8.70
N ASN A 215 11.14 -0.80 9.72
CA ASN A 215 11.52 -0.50 11.10
C ASN A 215 12.81 -1.23 11.50
N ARG A 216 12.94 -2.52 11.14
CA ARG A 216 14.19 -3.30 11.36
C ARG A 216 15.36 -2.75 10.55
N TYR A 217 15.13 -2.34 9.31
CA TYR A 217 16.13 -1.68 8.46
C TYR A 217 16.68 -0.40 9.10
N LEU A 218 15.83 0.48 9.61
CA LEU A 218 16.24 1.70 10.30
C LEU A 218 17.05 1.39 11.58
N LEU A 219 16.58 0.43 12.38
CA LEU A 219 17.27 0.00 13.60
C LEU A 219 18.64 -0.59 13.29
N ASN A 220 18.72 -1.54 12.37
CA ASN A 220 19.94 -2.26 12.00
C ASN A 220 21.00 -1.33 11.40
N ARG A 221 20.58 -0.31 10.66
CA ARG A 221 21.45 0.74 10.15
C ARG A 221 21.74 1.85 11.15
N ARG A 222 21.16 1.81 12.33
CA ARG A 222 21.30 2.82 13.40
C ARG A 222 20.87 4.24 12.93
N VAL A 223 19.88 4.31 12.06
CA VAL A 223 19.31 5.59 11.59
C VAL A 223 18.31 6.13 12.61
N THR A 224 17.45 5.25 13.13
CA THR A 224 16.46 5.58 14.15
C THR A 224 16.23 4.36 15.06
N ASP A 225 16.08 4.58 16.35
CA ASP A 225 15.72 3.51 17.29
C ASP A 225 14.23 3.19 17.19
N THR A 226 13.94 2.04 16.58
CA THR A 226 12.60 1.48 16.43
C THR A 226 12.41 0.20 17.23
N SER A 227 13.30 -0.10 18.18
CA SER A 227 13.32 -1.35 18.95
C SER A 227 12.04 -1.61 19.73
N ASN A 228 11.36 -0.53 20.16
CA ASN A 228 10.11 -0.59 20.91
C ASN A 228 8.86 -0.41 20.05
N SER A 229 8.99 -0.12 18.75
CA SER A 229 7.86 0.08 17.85
C SER A 229 7.34 -1.24 17.33
N ARG A 230 6.02 -1.41 17.34
CA ARG A 230 5.32 -2.53 16.73
C ARG A 230 4.46 -2.06 15.59
N VAL A 231 4.26 -2.94 14.65
CA VAL A 231 3.34 -2.72 13.53
C VAL A 231 2.13 -3.64 13.72
N TRP A 232 0.96 -3.03 13.79
CA TRP A 232 -0.32 -3.72 13.93
C TRP A 232 -1.11 -3.59 12.64
N ALA A 233 -1.69 -4.68 12.15
CA ALA A 233 -2.62 -4.63 11.04
C ALA A 233 -3.94 -5.30 11.40
N PHE A 234 -5.03 -4.56 11.26
CA PHE A 234 -6.41 -5.04 11.43
C PHE A 234 -7.02 -5.30 10.07
N LEU A 235 -7.41 -6.53 9.82
CA LEU A 235 -8.00 -6.96 8.55
C LEU A 235 -9.19 -7.91 8.77
N GLY A 236 -10.09 -7.95 7.79
CA GLY A 236 -11.18 -8.93 7.78
C GLY A 236 -10.73 -10.27 7.20
N ASP A 237 -11.41 -11.34 7.62
CA ASP A 237 -11.22 -12.67 7.03
C ASP A 237 -11.55 -12.72 5.53
N GLY A 238 -12.55 -11.96 5.07
CA GLY A 238 -12.86 -11.79 3.65
C GLY A 238 -11.81 -10.99 2.87
N GLU A 239 -11.06 -10.09 3.54
CA GLU A 239 -9.98 -9.33 2.93
C GLU A 239 -8.78 -10.20 2.56
N THR A 240 -8.67 -11.40 3.14
CA THR A 240 -7.62 -12.36 2.78
C THR A 240 -7.81 -13.01 1.40
N ASP A 241 -8.91 -12.74 0.72
CA ASP A 241 -9.07 -13.10 -0.70
C ASP A 241 -8.20 -12.21 -1.61
N GLU A 242 -7.81 -11.00 -1.16
CA GLU A 242 -6.89 -10.13 -1.88
C GLU A 242 -5.45 -10.70 -1.85
N PRO A 243 -4.79 -10.86 -3.00
CA PRO A 243 -3.43 -11.39 -3.07
C PRO A 243 -2.43 -10.59 -2.20
N GLU A 244 -2.59 -9.29 -2.09
CA GLU A 244 -1.76 -8.38 -1.31
C GLU A 244 -1.81 -8.71 0.19
N SER A 245 -2.93 -9.22 0.68
CA SER A 245 -3.07 -9.62 2.10
C SER A 245 -2.15 -10.77 2.49
N LEU A 246 -1.85 -11.67 1.55
CA LEU A 246 -1.09 -12.90 1.79
C LEU A 246 0.27 -12.92 1.06
N GLY A 247 0.51 -12.00 0.16
CA GLY A 247 1.62 -12.04 -0.79
C GLY A 247 3.03 -12.01 -0.19
N ALA A 248 3.22 -11.43 0.98
CA ALA A 248 4.52 -11.28 1.63
C ALA A 248 4.66 -12.02 2.97
N LEU A 249 3.75 -12.95 3.29
CA LEU A 249 3.78 -13.68 4.56
C LEU A 249 5.09 -14.44 4.78
N SER A 250 5.60 -15.10 3.74
CA SER A 250 6.85 -15.85 3.80
C SER A 250 8.08 -14.95 4.01
N LEU A 251 8.06 -13.71 3.49
CA LEU A 251 9.09 -12.71 3.77
C LEU A 251 9.11 -12.38 5.28
N ALA A 252 7.95 -12.05 5.84
CA ALA A 252 7.84 -11.71 7.26
C ALA A 252 8.30 -12.84 8.18
N GLY A 253 7.93 -14.09 7.87
CA GLY A 253 8.39 -15.29 8.59
C GLY A 253 9.90 -15.52 8.46
N ARG A 254 10.44 -15.45 7.22
CA ARG A 254 11.87 -15.64 6.94
C ARG A 254 12.75 -14.58 7.62
N GLU A 255 12.31 -13.33 7.65
CA GLU A 255 13.02 -12.25 8.33
C GLU A 255 12.70 -12.13 9.82
N GLN A 256 11.89 -13.06 10.36
CA GLN A 256 11.56 -13.14 11.79
C GLN A 256 11.06 -11.81 12.36
N LEU A 257 10.08 -11.19 11.68
CA LEU A 257 9.57 -9.87 12.04
C LEU A 257 8.68 -9.93 13.28
N ASP A 258 9.26 -10.15 14.46
CA ASP A 258 8.55 -10.25 15.75
C ASP A 258 7.99 -8.91 16.26
N ASN A 259 8.21 -7.84 15.51
CA ASN A 259 7.57 -6.55 15.68
C ASN A 259 6.27 -6.38 14.85
N LEU A 260 5.81 -7.43 14.15
CA LEU A 260 4.60 -7.44 13.32
C LEU A 260 3.50 -8.29 13.95
N ILE A 261 2.31 -7.71 14.11
CA ILE A 261 1.13 -8.40 14.65
C ILE A 261 -0.07 -8.14 13.74
N PHE A 262 -0.64 -9.21 13.19
CA PHE A 262 -1.90 -9.17 12.49
C PHE A 262 -3.05 -9.55 13.42
N VAL A 263 -4.16 -8.83 13.34
CA VAL A 263 -5.41 -9.12 14.03
C VAL A 263 -6.51 -9.32 12.99
N VAL A 264 -6.85 -10.57 12.73
CA VAL A 264 -7.87 -10.92 11.73
C VAL A 264 -9.24 -11.00 12.42
N ASN A 265 -10.15 -10.13 12.00
CA ASN A 265 -11.53 -10.11 12.43
C ASN A 265 -12.32 -11.20 11.66
N CYS A 266 -12.33 -12.42 12.21
CA CYS A 266 -12.99 -13.58 11.61
C CYS A 266 -14.49 -13.58 11.93
N ASN A 267 -15.24 -12.70 11.26
CA ASN A 267 -16.69 -12.64 11.38
C ASN A 267 -17.42 -13.60 10.42
N LEU A 268 -16.68 -14.34 9.61
CA LEU A 268 -17.08 -15.40 8.68
C LEU A 268 -17.90 -14.89 7.47
N GLN A 269 -18.03 -13.57 7.26
CA GLN A 269 -18.90 -12.99 6.25
C GLN A 269 -18.20 -11.99 5.33
N ARG A 270 -18.47 -12.12 4.03
CA ARG A 270 -18.24 -11.10 3.00
C ARG A 270 -19.44 -10.14 2.90
N LEU A 271 -19.57 -9.46 1.75
CA LEU A 271 -20.71 -8.58 1.44
C LEU A 271 -22.00 -9.38 1.21
N ASP A 272 -21.92 -10.45 0.41
CA ASP A 272 -23.09 -11.20 -0.07
C ASP A 272 -23.38 -12.46 0.74
N GLY A 273 -22.42 -12.96 1.52
CA GLY A 273 -22.56 -14.23 2.22
C GLY A 273 -21.33 -14.65 3.02
N PRO A 274 -21.20 -15.94 3.36
CA PRO A 274 -20.06 -16.46 4.10
C PRO A 274 -18.76 -16.39 3.29
N VAL A 275 -17.62 -16.22 3.97
CA VAL A 275 -16.29 -16.27 3.35
C VAL A 275 -16.01 -17.70 2.85
N ARG A 276 -16.29 -18.71 3.68
CA ARG A 276 -16.12 -20.14 3.34
C ARG A 276 -17.32 -20.95 3.87
N GLY A 277 -18.47 -20.87 3.17
CA GLY A 277 -19.72 -21.49 3.64
C GLY A 277 -19.59 -22.97 4.01
N ASN A 278 -19.03 -23.80 3.15
CA ASN A 278 -18.80 -25.24 3.34
C ASN A 278 -17.42 -25.57 3.93
N GLY A 279 -16.61 -24.56 4.26
CA GLY A 279 -15.27 -24.71 4.82
C GLY A 279 -15.14 -24.04 6.17
N LYS A 280 -13.88 -23.75 6.53
CA LYS A 280 -13.50 -23.05 7.79
C LYS A 280 -12.35 -22.08 7.50
N ILE A 281 -12.68 -20.82 7.33
CA ILE A 281 -11.67 -19.78 7.01
C ILE A 281 -10.57 -19.70 8.07
N MET A 282 -10.89 -19.80 9.36
CA MET A 282 -9.88 -19.74 10.42
C MET A 282 -8.86 -20.90 10.33
N GLN A 283 -9.30 -22.09 9.95
CA GLN A 283 -8.41 -23.25 9.78
C GLN A 283 -7.56 -23.14 8.50
N GLU A 284 -8.14 -22.59 7.44
CA GLU A 284 -7.43 -22.24 6.22
C GLU A 284 -6.32 -21.22 6.50
N LEU A 285 -6.67 -20.11 7.15
CA LEU A 285 -5.71 -19.07 7.52
C LEU A 285 -4.64 -19.58 8.50
N GLU A 286 -5.02 -20.37 9.52
CA GLU A 286 -4.03 -20.99 10.40
C GLU A 286 -2.98 -21.77 9.60
N THR A 287 -3.42 -22.58 8.64
CA THR A 287 -2.53 -23.38 7.79
C THR A 287 -1.60 -22.50 6.96
N VAL A 288 -2.14 -21.44 6.33
CA VAL A 288 -1.37 -20.51 5.51
C VAL A 288 -0.31 -19.77 6.33
N PHE A 289 -0.68 -19.19 7.46
CA PHE A 289 0.24 -18.44 8.32
C PHE A 289 1.30 -19.33 8.95
N ARG A 290 0.94 -20.53 9.45
CA ARG A 290 1.94 -21.49 9.97
C ARG A 290 2.90 -21.95 8.90
N GLY A 291 2.40 -22.25 7.70
CA GLY A 291 3.22 -22.62 6.54
C GLY A 291 4.21 -21.54 6.15
N ALA A 292 3.87 -20.29 6.37
CA ALA A 292 4.75 -19.12 6.15
C ALA A 292 5.69 -18.80 7.33
N GLY A 293 5.68 -19.58 8.41
CA GLY A 293 6.58 -19.37 9.56
C GLY A 293 6.08 -18.38 10.61
N TRP A 294 4.77 -18.12 10.67
CA TRP A 294 4.17 -17.24 11.66
C TRP A 294 3.75 -17.98 12.93
N ASN A 295 3.82 -17.29 14.06
CA ASN A 295 3.11 -17.67 15.27
C ASN A 295 1.62 -17.38 15.11
N VAL A 296 0.76 -18.38 15.35
CA VAL A 296 -0.70 -18.27 15.16
C VAL A 296 -1.41 -18.45 16.49
N ILE A 297 -2.21 -17.47 16.88
CA ILE A 297 -3.04 -17.48 18.10
C ILE A 297 -4.52 -17.43 17.68
N LYS A 298 -5.26 -18.49 17.96
CA LYS A 298 -6.71 -18.53 17.73
C LYS A 298 -7.47 -18.12 18.99
N VAL A 299 -8.45 -17.23 18.81
CA VAL A 299 -9.38 -16.78 19.85
C VAL A 299 -10.80 -17.07 19.35
N VAL A 300 -11.24 -18.31 19.56
CA VAL A 300 -12.48 -18.84 18.94
C VAL A 300 -13.69 -18.70 19.89
N TRP A 301 -13.52 -19.09 21.15
CA TRP A 301 -14.57 -19.21 22.14
C TRP A 301 -14.32 -18.32 23.34
N GLY A 302 -15.34 -17.66 23.86
CA GLY A 302 -15.27 -16.87 25.08
C GLY A 302 -15.35 -17.72 26.34
N GLY A 303 -15.10 -17.12 27.51
CA GLY A 303 -14.91 -17.81 28.79
C GLY A 303 -16.08 -18.70 29.25
N LYS A 304 -17.33 -18.39 28.82
CA LYS A 304 -18.47 -19.29 29.14
C LYS A 304 -18.36 -20.68 28.51
N TRP A 305 -17.55 -20.85 27.46
CA TRP A 305 -17.26 -22.15 26.85
C TRP A 305 -16.25 -22.98 27.63
N ASP A 306 -15.43 -22.37 28.49
CA ASP A 306 -14.35 -23.06 29.21
C ASP A 306 -14.88 -24.18 30.09
N ALA A 307 -16.00 -23.93 30.79
CA ALA A 307 -16.64 -24.95 31.63
C ALA A 307 -17.21 -26.15 30.82
N LEU A 308 -17.70 -25.91 29.60
CA LEU A 308 -18.16 -26.96 28.72
C LEU A 308 -17.00 -27.78 28.16
N LEU A 309 -15.95 -27.13 27.72
CA LEU A 309 -14.72 -27.77 27.23
C LEU A 309 -14.02 -28.59 28.33
N ALA A 310 -13.98 -28.08 29.57
CA ALA A 310 -13.44 -28.83 30.71
C ALA A 310 -14.24 -30.12 31.04
N GLN A 311 -15.50 -30.19 30.65
CA GLN A 311 -16.33 -31.39 30.81
C GLN A 311 -16.18 -32.38 29.64
N ASP A 312 -15.55 -31.97 28.53
CA ASP A 312 -15.46 -32.79 27.29
C ASP A 312 -14.34 -33.83 27.35
N LYS A 313 -14.48 -34.80 28.23
CA LYS A 313 -13.49 -35.86 28.45
C LYS A 313 -13.29 -36.78 27.26
N ASP A 314 -14.35 -36.98 26.47
CA ASP A 314 -14.37 -37.90 25.31
C ASP A 314 -14.07 -37.15 23.97
N GLY A 315 -13.86 -35.84 23.99
CA GLY A 315 -13.62 -35.04 22.81
C GLY A 315 -14.85 -34.87 21.88
N VAL A 316 -16.06 -35.13 22.39
CA VAL A 316 -17.29 -35.07 21.57
C VAL A 316 -17.65 -33.65 21.17
N LEU A 317 -17.52 -32.70 22.09
CA LEU A 317 -17.74 -31.27 21.82
C LEU A 317 -16.68 -30.74 20.86
N LEU A 318 -15.41 -31.11 21.10
CA LEU A 318 -14.31 -30.77 20.21
C LEU A 318 -14.56 -31.28 18.78
N ASN A 319 -14.96 -32.53 18.64
CA ASN A 319 -15.27 -33.13 17.33
C ASN A 319 -16.44 -32.40 16.64
N LYS A 320 -17.48 -32.00 17.38
CA LYS A 320 -18.59 -31.21 16.85
C LYS A 320 -18.12 -29.85 16.38
N MET A 321 -17.27 -29.16 17.18
CA MET A 321 -16.65 -27.87 16.79
C MET A 321 -15.77 -28.01 15.54
N ASN A 322 -14.99 -29.07 15.42
CA ASN A 322 -14.14 -29.35 14.28
C ASN A 322 -14.93 -29.68 13.00
N SER A 323 -16.07 -30.39 13.12
CA SER A 323 -16.86 -30.79 11.95
C SER A 323 -17.87 -29.74 11.48
N THR A 324 -18.25 -28.78 12.34
CA THR A 324 -19.21 -27.72 12.00
C THR A 324 -18.58 -26.71 11.05
N VAL A 325 -19.18 -26.50 9.88
CA VAL A 325 -18.68 -25.53 8.87
C VAL A 325 -19.08 -24.10 9.19
N ASP A 326 -18.43 -23.12 8.54
CA ASP A 326 -18.65 -21.70 8.82
C ASP A 326 -20.10 -21.25 8.55
N GLY A 327 -20.75 -21.79 7.51
CA GLY A 327 -22.16 -21.50 7.22
C GLY A 327 -23.09 -21.93 8.33
N GLU A 328 -22.84 -23.08 9.01
CA GLU A 328 -23.59 -23.49 10.19
C GLU A 328 -23.29 -22.58 11.39
N PHE A 329 -22.03 -22.22 11.62
CA PHE A 329 -21.70 -21.28 12.71
C PHE A 329 -22.35 -19.91 12.50
N GLN A 330 -22.47 -19.46 11.27
CA GLN A 330 -23.22 -18.25 10.95
C GLN A 330 -24.71 -18.43 11.25
N LYS A 331 -25.31 -19.58 10.88
CA LYS A 331 -26.69 -19.91 11.20
C LYS A 331 -26.93 -19.91 12.71
N TYR A 332 -26.06 -20.54 13.50
CA TYR A 332 -26.14 -20.51 14.97
C TYR A 332 -26.00 -19.14 15.59
N ALA A 333 -25.36 -18.18 14.89
CA ALA A 333 -25.28 -16.80 15.39
C ALA A 333 -26.61 -16.05 15.32
N VAL A 334 -27.49 -16.40 14.40
CA VAL A 334 -28.78 -15.71 14.18
C VAL A 334 -29.99 -16.45 14.74
N GLU A 335 -29.85 -17.72 15.04
CA GLU A 335 -30.96 -18.58 15.49
C GLU A 335 -31.16 -18.51 17.01
N SER A 336 -32.30 -19.08 17.46
CA SER A 336 -32.66 -19.18 18.88
C SER A 336 -31.78 -20.20 19.62
N GLY A 337 -31.74 -20.08 20.96
CA GLY A 337 -31.05 -21.06 21.79
C GLY A 337 -31.68 -22.46 21.68
N ALA A 338 -33.00 -22.54 21.49
CA ALA A 338 -33.68 -23.81 21.21
C ALA A 338 -33.17 -24.47 19.93
N TYR A 339 -32.98 -23.70 18.86
CA TYR A 339 -32.34 -24.17 17.62
C TYR A 339 -30.92 -24.68 17.84
N ILE A 340 -30.10 -23.93 18.59
CA ILE A 340 -28.75 -24.35 18.95
C ILE A 340 -28.77 -25.65 19.75
N ARG A 341 -29.67 -25.76 20.73
CA ARG A 341 -29.84 -26.99 21.53
C ARG A 341 -30.16 -28.18 20.64
N GLU A 342 -31.09 -28.05 19.71
CA GLU A 342 -31.52 -29.13 18.83
C GLU A 342 -30.46 -29.50 17.79
N HIS A 343 -29.86 -28.52 17.10
CA HIS A 343 -29.03 -28.77 15.93
C HIS A 343 -27.54 -28.86 16.20
N PHE A 344 -27.00 -28.09 17.18
CA PHE A 344 -25.61 -28.20 17.54
C PHE A 344 -25.36 -29.29 18.58
N PHE A 345 -26.07 -29.25 19.70
CA PHE A 345 -25.91 -30.24 20.79
C PHE A 345 -26.78 -31.48 20.65
N GLY A 346 -27.90 -31.38 19.99
CA GLY A 346 -28.93 -32.41 19.89
C GLY A 346 -28.55 -33.69 19.18
N PRO A 347 -27.70 -33.72 18.15
CA PRO A 347 -27.32 -34.93 17.43
C PRO A 347 -26.61 -35.99 18.29
N ASP A 348 -25.89 -35.62 19.33
CA ASP A 348 -25.20 -36.54 20.24
C ASP A 348 -25.81 -36.48 21.67
N PRO A 349 -26.22 -37.59 22.25
CA PRO A 349 -26.79 -37.62 23.61
C PRO A 349 -25.87 -37.09 24.71
N ARG A 350 -24.56 -37.24 24.54
CA ARG A 350 -23.53 -36.72 25.45
C ARG A 350 -23.48 -35.21 25.44
N LEU A 351 -23.59 -34.60 24.25
CA LEU A 351 -23.67 -33.15 24.08
C LEU A 351 -24.98 -32.59 24.66
N ARG A 352 -26.10 -33.27 24.47
CA ARG A 352 -27.36 -32.88 25.10
C ARG A 352 -27.28 -32.83 26.61
N LYS A 353 -26.69 -33.88 27.22
CA LYS A 353 -26.51 -33.98 28.68
C LYS A 353 -25.60 -32.87 29.19
N MET A 354 -24.57 -32.53 28.45
CA MET A 354 -23.60 -31.49 28.83
C MET A 354 -24.27 -30.12 29.01
N VAL A 355 -25.34 -29.82 28.25
CA VAL A 355 -26.03 -28.52 28.28
C VAL A 355 -27.43 -28.59 28.88
N GLU A 356 -27.82 -29.71 29.52
CA GLU A 356 -29.16 -29.93 30.08
C GLU A 356 -29.51 -28.87 31.14
N HIS A 357 -28.52 -28.39 31.89
CA HIS A 357 -28.68 -27.40 32.95
C HIS A 357 -28.73 -25.95 32.45
N LEU A 358 -28.40 -25.65 31.17
CA LEU A 358 -28.40 -24.35 30.58
C LEU A 358 -29.78 -24.03 29.97
N SER A 359 -30.22 -22.79 30.13
CA SER A 359 -31.42 -22.30 29.44
C SER A 359 -31.12 -22.07 27.94
N ASP A 360 -32.19 -21.90 27.15
CA ASP A 360 -32.02 -21.52 25.75
C ASP A 360 -31.39 -20.12 25.60
N GLU A 361 -31.69 -19.23 26.54
CA GLU A 361 -31.03 -17.91 26.58
C GLU A 361 -29.52 -18.02 26.88
N ASP A 362 -29.10 -18.89 27.79
CA ASP A 362 -27.70 -19.16 28.06
C ASP A 362 -26.98 -19.67 26.81
N LEU A 363 -27.61 -20.62 26.09
CA LEU A 363 -27.05 -21.15 24.83
C LEU A 363 -26.91 -20.09 23.74
N ARG A 364 -27.93 -19.22 23.60
CA ARG A 364 -27.89 -18.09 22.67
C ARG A 364 -26.79 -17.12 23.01
N ASN A 365 -26.51 -16.90 24.28
CA ASN A 365 -25.58 -15.94 24.81
C ASN A 365 -24.16 -16.52 25.07
N LEU A 366 -23.83 -17.70 24.51
CA LEU A 366 -22.46 -18.24 24.53
C LEU A 366 -21.55 -17.38 23.64
N PRO A 367 -20.56 -16.67 24.18
CA PRO A 367 -19.82 -15.66 23.44
C PRO A 367 -18.78 -16.26 22.49
N ARG A 368 -18.50 -15.55 21.41
CA ARG A 368 -17.31 -15.78 20.57
C ARG A 368 -16.09 -15.16 21.26
N GLY A 369 -14.90 -15.76 21.03
CA GLY A 369 -13.66 -15.33 21.67
C GLY A 369 -13.26 -13.88 21.34
N GLY A 370 -13.51 -13.45 20.12
CA GLY A 370 -13.24 -12.07 19.68
C GLY A 370 -14.11 -10.99 20.32
N HIS A 371 -15.09 -11.38 21.16
CA HIS A 371 -15.89 -10.47 21.99
C HIS A 371 -15.55 -10.56 23.50
N ASP A 372 -14.64 -11.47 23.87
CA ASP A 372 -14.20 -11.68 25.26
C ASP A 372 -12.89 -10.95 25.55
N TYR A 373 -12.95 -9.98 26.46
CA TYR A 373 -11.84 -9.08 26.77
C TYR A 373 -10.63 -9.78 27.39
N ARG A 374 -10.87 -10.76 28.27
CA ARG A 374 -9.79 -11.51 28.91
C ARG A 374 -9.03 -12.37 27.92
N LYS A 375 -9.79 -13.08 27.06
CA LYS A 375 -9.24 -13.90 25.97
C LYS A 375 -8.42 -13.06 24.98
N LEU A 376 -8.92 -11.89 24.62
CA LEU A 376 -8.23 -10.95 23.72
C LEU A 376 -6.97 -10.38 24.38
N TYR A 377 -7.05 -9.96 25.65
CA TYR A 377 -5.87 -9.47 26.38
C TYR A 377 -4.78 -10.54 26.43
N ALA A 378 -5.16 -11.79 26.74
CA ALA A 378 -4.22 -12.92 26.77
C ALA A 378 -3.54 -13.11 25.40
N ALA A 379 -4.31 -13.07 24.29
CA ALA A 379 -3.79 -13.21 22.94
C ALA A 379 -2.83 -12.06 22.55
N TYR A 380 -3.20 -10.81 22.86
CA TYR A 380 -2.36 -9.63 22.59
C TYR A 380 -1.07 -9.65 23.42
N LYS A 381 -1.18 -9.99 24.72
CA LYS A 381 -0.02 -10.13 25.59
C LYS A 381 0.95 -11.19 25.06
N ALA A 382 0.42 -12.34 24.67
CA ALA A 382 1.21 -13.42 24.08
C ALA A 382 1.87 -12.99 22.76
N ALA A 383 1.16 -12.26 21.90
CA ALA A 383 1.70 -11.74 20.64
C ALA A 383 2.84 -10.73 20.87
N VAL A 384 2.68 -9.83 21.85
CA VAL A 384 3.68 -8.80 22.19
C VAL A 384 4.94 -9.42 22.82
N ASP A 385 4.77 -10.47 23.60
CA ASP A 385 5.89 -11.15 24.28
C ASP A 385 6.63 -12.15 23.36
N HIS A 386 5.98 -12.58 22.28
CA HIS A 386 6.58 -13.54 21.35
C HIS A 386 7.80 -12.95 20.63
N LYS A 387 8.82 -13.79 20.42
CA LYS A 387 10.07 -13.39 19.77
C LYS A 387 10.43 -14.34 18.63
N GLY A 388 11.09 -13.78 17.62
CA GLY A 388 11.64 -14.53 16.49
C GLY A 388 10.64 -14.90 15.39
N GLN A 389 9.36 -14.52 15.51
CA GLN A 389 8.37 -14.74 14.47
C GLN A 389 7.32 -13.62 14.49
N PRO A 390 6.76 -13.21 13.33
CA PRO A 390 5.56 -12.39 13.30
C PRO A 390 4.38 -13.19 13.88
N THR A 391 3.40 -12.49 14.45
CA THR A 391 2.23 -13.14 15.05
C THR A 391 0.95 -12.75 14.36
N VAL A 392 0.06 -13.74 14.11
CA VAL A 392 -1.32 -13.50 13.72
C VAL A 392 -2.27 -13.96 14.81
N ILE A 393 -3.24 -13.12 15.14
CA ILE A 393 -4.36 -13.42 16.03
C ILE A 393 -5.61 -13.60 15.16
N LEU A 394 -6.14 -14.82 15.10
CA LEU A 394 -7.38 -15.16 14.43
C LEU A 394 -8.52 -15.08 15.43
N ALA A 395 -9.28 -14.00 15.42
CA ALA A 395 -10.32 -13.72 16.41
C ALA A 395 -11.71 -13.95 15.83
N LYS A 396 -12.43 -14.97 16.31
CA LYS A 396 -13.79 -15.25 15.88
C LYS A 396 -14.78 -14.25 16.48
N THR A 397 -15.52 -13.57 15.61
CA THR A 397 -16.49 -12.54 15.96
C THR A 397 -17.87 -12.82 15.32
N VAL A 398 -18.81 -11.92 15.50
CA VAL A 398 -20.10 -11.90 14.81
C VAL A 398 -20.26 -10.56 14.13
N LYS A 399 -20.54 -10.55 12.83
CA LYS A 399 -20.76 -9.33 12.05
C LYS A 399 -21.97 -8.56 12.57
N GLY A 400 -21.83 -7.25 12.79
CA GLY A 400 -22.93 -6.46 13.33
C GLY A 400 -23.29 -6.77 14.80
N TRP A 401 -22.38 -7.37 15.58
CA TRP A 401 -22.63 -7.76 16.97
C TRP A 401 -23.17 -6.60 17.81
N THR A 402 -24.26 -6.82 18.57
CA THR A 402 -25.00 -5.86 19.38
C THR A 402 -25.83 -4.82 18.61
N LEU A 403 -25.93 -4.87 17.29
CA LEU A 403 -26.78 -3.96 16.52
C LEU A 403 -28.25 -4.44 16.38
N GLY A 404 -28.61 -5.48 17.10
CA GLY A 404 -29.97 -6.04 17.11
C GLY A 404 -30.15 -7.23 16.18
N PRO A 405 -31.25 -8.02 16.38
CA PRO A 405 -31.46 -9.31 15.73
C PRO A 405 -31.66 -9.21 14.21
N ASP A 406 -32.09 -8.05 13.70
CA ASP A 406 -32.28 -7.82 12.27
C ASP A 406 -30.97 -7.53 11.53
N VAL A 407 -29.90 -7.22 12.26
CA VAL A 407 -28.57 -6.86 11.74
C VAL A 407 -27.54 -7.93 12.05
N GLU A 408 -27.51 -8.39 13.30
CA GLU A 408 -26.46 -9.25 13.84
C GLU A 408 -26.39 -10.59 13.10
N GLY A 409 -25.23 -10.90 12.51
CA GLY A 409 -24.97 -12.14 11.77
C GLY A 409 -25.70 -12.27 10.43
N ARG A 410 -26.53 -11.32 10.03
CA ARG A 410 -27.29 -11.37 8.78
C ARG A 410 -26.42 -11.01 7.57
N ASN A 411 -26.67 -11.64 6.41
CA ASN A 411 -25.96 -11.31 5.17
C ASN A 411 -26.23 -9.87 4.71
N SER A 412 -27.43 -9.33 4.98
CA SER A 412 -27.80 -7.95 4.68
C SER A 412 -27.12 -6.89 5.57
N SER A 413 -26.42 -7.29 6.64
CA SER A 413 -25.86 -6.39 7.66
C SER A 413 -24.88 -5.34 7.10
N HIS A 414 -24.22 -5.64 5.98
CA HIS A 414 -23.29 -4.71 5.35
C HIS A 414 -23.98 -3.47 4.77
N GLN A 415 -25.21 -3.58 4.33
CA GLN A 415 -25.96 -2.50 3.67
C GLN A 415 -26.86 -1.71 4.63
N ILE A 416 -26.96 -2.11 5.90
CA ILE A 416 -27.85 -1.45 6.87
C ILE A 416 -27.19 -0.12 7.30
N LYS A 417 -27.88 0.97 6.96
CA LYS A 417 -27.45 2.36 7.19
C LYS A 417 -28.47 3.20 7.95
N LYS A 418 -29.72 2.75 7.98
CA LYS A 418 -30.83 3.39 8.69
C LYS A 418 -31.33 2.41 9.75
N LEU A 419 -31.20 2.78 11.00
CA LEU A 419 -31.76 2.07 12.15
C LEU A 419 -32.93 2.91 12.70
N GLY A 420 -34.09 2.32 12.78
CA GLY A 420 -35.27 2.98 13.39
C GLY A 420 -35.11 3.16 14.90
N LYS A 421 -35.88 4.09 15.48
CA LYS A 421 -35.85 4.41 16.93
C LYS A 421 -36.01 3.18 17.82
N GLU A 422 -36.90 2.25 17.46
CA GLU A 422 -37.11 1.00 18.22
C GLU A 422 -35.83 0.13 18.26
N THR A 423 -35.14 -0.02 17.14
CA THR A 423 -33.86 -0.74 17.06
C THR A 423 -32.78 -0.06 17.89
N LEU A 424 -32.71 1.29 17.81
CA LEU A 424 -31.77 2.08 18.59
C LEU A 424 -32.02 1.95 20.10
N MET A 425 -33.28 1.92 20.53
CA MET A 425 -33.64 1.69 21.93
C MET A 425 -33.26 0.27 22.38
N GLY A 426 -33.39 -0.73 21.50
CA GLY A 426 -32.91 -2.09 21.76
C GLY A 426 -31.42 -2.16 21.92
N VAL A 427 -30.66 -1.46 21.07
CA VAL A 427 -29.17 -1.36 21.18
C VAL A 427 -28.76 -0.68 22.48
N ARG A 428 -29.43 0.42 22.88
CA ARG A 428 -29.22 1.08 24.17
C ARG A 428 -29.33 0.12 25.34
N THR A 429 -30.40 -0.69 25.37
CA THR A 429 -30.60 -1.70 26.40
C THR A 429 -29.54 -2.81 26.38
N THR A 430 -29.20 -3.30 25.19
CA THR A 430 -28.14 -4.32 25.03
C THR A 430 -26.77 -3.82 25.50
N LEU A 431 -26.50 -2.53 25.34
CA LEU A 431 -25.26 -1.88 25.78
C LEU A 431 -25.29 -1.40 27.23
N HIS A 432 -26.41 -1.55 27.94
CA HIS A 432 -26.66 -1.05 29.31
C HIS A 432 -26.37 0.45 29.45
N LEU A 433 -26.97 1.26 28.58
CA LEU A 433 -26.79 2.71 28.57
C LEU A 433 -28.06 3.46 29.01
N GLU A 434 -29.04 2.81 29.66
CA GLU A 434 -30.32 3.38 30.09
C GLU A 434 -30.10 4.56 31.07
N ASP A 435 -29.08 4.48 31.89
CA ASP A 435 -28.74 5.55 32.86
C ASP A 435 -28.09 6.79 32.21
N LEU A 436 -27.57 6.61 30.99
CA LEU A 436 -26.85 7.68 30.26
C LEU A 436 -27.68 8.28 29.13
N ILE A 437 -28.70 7.58 28.66
CA ILE A 437 -29.51 7.95 27.50
C ILE A 437 -30.96 7.74 27.83
N ALA A 438 -31.74 8.82 28.04
CA ALA A 438 -33.18 8.75 28.18
C ALA A 438 -33.86 8.68 26.79
N GLU A 439 -35.08 8.19 26.71
CA GLU A 439 -35.85 8.23 25.47
C GLU A 439 -36.15 9.67 25.00
N SER A 440 -36.25 10.59 25.95
CA SER A 440 -36.45 12.03 25.68
C SER A 440 -35.26 12.70 25.01
N ASP A 441 -34.06 12.08 25.03
CA ASP A 441 -32.84 12.67 24.48
C ASP A 441 -32.76 12.50 22.94
N PHE A 442 -33.70 11.71 22.37
CA PHE A 442 -33.81 11.59 20.90
C PHE A 442 -34.56 12.81 20.34
N VAL A 443 -33.83 13.66 19.63
CA VAL A 443 -34.41 14.84 18.96
C VAL A 443 -34.62 14.53 17.50
N ASN A 444 -35.89 14.61 17.02
CA ASN A 444 -36.27 14.23 15.65
C ASN A 444 -35.81 12.79 15.27
N ASP A 445 -35.91 11.85 16.21
CA ASP A 445 -35.42 10.45 16.11
C ASP A 445 -33.89 10.29 15.93
N ASP A 446 -33.12 11.38 16.05
CA ASP A 446 -31.66 11.31 16.07
C ASP A 446 -31.16 10.81 17.44
N PRO A 447 -30.30 9.78 17.47
CA PRO A 447 -29.69 9.34 18.71
C PRO A 447 -28.70 10.38 19.25
N PRO A 448 -28.70 10.67 20.58
CA PRO A 448 -27.75 11.60 21.16
C PRO A 448 -26.34 11.05 21.16
N TYR A 449 -25.33 11.93 21.10
CA TYR A 449 -23.98 11.55 21.47
C TYR A 449 -23.82 11.50 22.98
N VAL A 450 -23.01 10.59 23.47
CA VAL A 450 -22.67 10.44 24.88
C VAL A 450 -21.21 10.76 25.13
N ARG A 451 -20.95 11.66 26.06
CA ARG A 451 -19.62 11.97 26.56
C ARG A 451 -19.65 12.01 28.08
N PHE A 452 -18.69 11.37 28.72
CA PHE A 452 -18.56 11.45 30.17
C PHE A 452 -18.07 12.85 30.59
N ALA A 453 -18.44 13.26 31.81
CA ALA A 453 -17.89 14.48 32.40
C ALA A 453 -16.35 14.37 32.52
N GLU A 454 -15.69 15.53 32.38
CA GLU A 454 -14.20 15.58 32.33
C GLU A 454 -13.52 15.04 33.58
N ASP A 455 -14.18 15.15 34.73
CA ASP A 455 -13.73 14.67 36.06
C ASP A 455 -14.34 13.32 36.46
N SER A 456 -15.12 12.70 35.56
CA SER A 456 -15.72 11.38 35.85
C SER A 456 -14.67 10.30 36.00
N PRO A 457 -14.95 9.23 36.76
CA PRO A 457 -14.04 8.10 36.89
C PRO A 457 -13.65 7.48 35.53
N GLU A 458 -14.59 7.43 34.58
CA GLU A 458 -14.42 6.92 33.23
C GLU A 458 -13.37 7.73 32.44
N MET A 459 -13.49 9.08 32.46
CA MET A 459 -12.52 9.94 31.77
C MET A 459 -11.15 9.94 32.43
N VAL A 460 -11.11 9.88 33.76
CA VAL A 460 -9.84 9.75 34.51
C VAL A 460 -9.14 8.45 34.10
N TYR A 461 -9.88 7.32 34.12
CA TYR A 461 -9.36 6.02 33.71
C TYR A 461 -8.84 6.03 32.27
N LEU A 462 -9.66 6.48 31.33
CA LEU A 462 -9.32 6.54 29.91
C LEU A 462 -8.04 7.33 29.66
N ARG A 463 -7.93 8.53 30.26
CA ARG A 463 -6.71 9.35 30.16
C ARG A 463 -5.49 8.72 30.80
N GLN A 464 -5.67 8.04 31.93
CA GLN A 464 -4.57 7.33 32.59
C GLN A 464 -4.05 6.20 31.70
N ARG A 465 -4.95 5.42 31.06
CA ARG A 465 -4.56 4.36 30.11
C ARG A 465 -3.78 4.93 28.94
N ARG A 466 -4.27 6.02 28.30
CA ARG A 466 -3.58 6.63 27.17
C ARG A 466 -2.23 7.26 27.54
N ARG A 467 -2.14 7.90 28.71
CA ARG A 467 -0.86 8.42 29.22
C ARG A 467 0.16 7.31 29.50
N SER A 468 -0.28 6.18 30.07
CA SER A 468 0.61 5.04 30.31
C SER A 468 1.10 4.33 29.03
N LEU A 469 0.52 4.67 27.88
CA LEU A 469 0.85 4.18 26.55
C LEU A 469 1.33 5.31 25.62
N ASP A 470 1.95 6.33 26.17
CA ASP A 470 2.59 7.41 25.44
C ASP A 470 1.68 8.20 24.48
N GLY A 471 0.40 8.38 24.85
CA GLY A 471 -0.49 9.32 24.18
C GLY A 471 -1.51 8.72 23.23
N ALA A 472 -2.12 9.59 22.43
CA ALA A 472 -3.25 9.25 21.58
C ALA A 472 -2.84 8.48 20.30
N VAL A 473 -3.71 7.58 19.84
CA VAL A 473 -3.63 6.89 18.55
C VAL A 473 -5.01 6.83 17.89
N PRO A 474 -5.12 6.90 16.53
CA PRO A 474 -4.06 7.29 15.60
C PRO A 474 -3.63 8.74 15.84
N SER A 475 -2.39 9.07 15.53
CA SER A 475 -1.87 10.43 15.60
C SER A 475 -0.69 10.56 14.63
N ARG A 476 -0.82 11.44 13.64
CA ARG A 476 0.23 11.72 12.68
C ARG A 476 0.95 12.99 13.08
N VAL A 477 2.18 12.85 13.54
CA VAL A 477 2.99 13.97 14.05
C VAL A 477 4.25 14.10 13.22
N ILE A 478 4.40 15.21 12.51
CA ILE A 478 5.59 15.48 11.70
C ILE A 478 6.63 16.19 12.56
N ARG A 479 7.68 15.46 12.94
CA ARG A 479 8.83 15.99 13.72
C ARG A 479 10.09 16.13 12.87
N ALA A 480 10.06 15.62 11.64
CA ALA A 480 11.17 15.68 10.72
C ALA A 480 11.58 17.13 10.43
N LYS A 481 12.87 17.37 10.48
CA LYS A 481 13.43 18.66 10.05
C LYS A 481 13.73 18.61 8.54
N PRO A 482 13.68 19.75 7.84
CA PRO A 482 14.17 19.85 6.47
C PRO A 482 15.61 19.33 6.37
N LEU A 483 15.92 18.69 5.24
CA LEU A 483 17.28 18.28 4.92
C LEU A 483 18.01 19.42 4.18
N ALA A 484 19.29 19.56 4.45
CA ALA A 484 20.17 20.39 3.62
C ALA A 484 20.50 19.62 2.33
N THR A 485 19.56 19.63 1.38
CA THR A 485 19.72 18.96 0.09
C THR A 485 20.83 19.62 -0.74
N PRO A 486 21.63 18.85 -1.52
CA PRO A 486 22.63 19.46 -2.39
C PRO A 486 21.90 20.33 -3.43
N PRO A 487 22.29 21.62 -3.56
CA PRO A 487 21.68 22.51 -4.54
C PRO A 487 22.03 22.06 -5.97
N VAL A 488 21.22 22.42 -6.95
CA VAL A 488 21.44 22.07 -8.36
C VAL A 488 22.80 22.56 -8.90
N THR A 489 23.41 23.51 -8.23
CA THR A 489 24.77 24.06 -8.54
C THR A 489 25.91 23.26 -7.91
N SER A 490 25.62 22.23 -7.13
CA SER A 490 26.66 21.36 -6.55
C SER A 490 27.26 20.41 -7.59
N ASP A 491 28.48 19.93 -7.32
CA ASP A 491 29.21 19.01 -8.22
C ASP A 491 28.44 17.73 -8.51
N VAL A 492 27.60 17.29 -7.58
CA VAL A 492 26.71 16.12 -7.76
C VAL A 492 25.84 16.23 -9.01
N PHE A 493 25.43 17.44 -9.37
CA PHE A 493 24.55 17.70 -10.51
C PHE A 493 25.28 18.38 -11.68
N THR A 494 26.14 19.33 -11.41
CA THR A 494 26.83 20.10 -12.46
C THR A 494 27.83 19.28 -13.28
N GLU A 495 28.26 18.11 -12.76
CA GLU A 495 29.10 17.19 -13.54
C GLU A 495 28.38 16.69 -14.83
N PHE A 496 27.03 16.76 -14.87
CA PHE A 496 26.22 16.35 -16.00
C PHE A 496 25.92 17.45 -17.01
N ASP A 497 26.21 18.72 -16.69
CA ASP A 497 26.00 19.87 -17.58
C ASP A 497 26.85 19.81 -18.86
N GLY A 498 28.00 19.18 -18.80
CA GLY A 498 28.89 19.01 -19.94
C GLY A 498 28.49 17.93 -20.94
N GLY A 499 27.38 17.21 -20.68
CA GLY A 499 26.98 16.08 -21.48
C GLY A 499 27.94 14.89 -21.35
N SER A 500 27.96 13.97 -22.34
CA SER A 500 28.77 12.76 -22.32
C SER A 500 30.10 12.84 -23.11
N GLY A 501 30.38 13.99 -23.67
CA GLY A 501 31.56 14.20 -24.53
C GLY A 501 31.47 13.35 -25.80
N ARG A 502 32.42 12.44 -26.00
CA ARG A 502 32.43 11.50 -27.14
C ARG A 502 31.81 10.12 -26.80
N ASN A 503 31.47 9.89 -25.56
CA ASN A 503 30.97 8.60 -25.12
C ASN A 503 29.46 8.51 -25.31
N SER A 504 28.98 7.40 -25.82
CA SER A 504 27.55 7.12 -25.80
C SER A 504 27.14 6.53 -24.45
N VAL A 505 26.13 7.09 -23.82
CA VAL A 505 25.60 6.66 -22.53
C VAL A 505 24.07 6.69 -22.55
N SER A 506 23.45 5.90 -21.68
CA SER A 506 22.01 5.88 -21.49
C SER A 506 21.60 6.69 -20.26
N THR A 507 20.35 7.15 -20.19
CA THR A 507 19.85 7.83 -18.99
C THR A 507 19.83 6.90 -17.77
N THR A 508 19.65 5.58 -17.95
CA THR A 508 19.82 4.59 -16.87
C THR A 508 21.23 4.60 -16.29
N MET A 509 22.26 4.63 -17.14
CA MET A 509 23.65 4.68 -16.66
C MET A 509 24.00 6.04 -16.03
N VAL A 510 23.42 7.13 -16.52
CA VAL A 510 23.53 8.46 -15.89
C VAL A 510 22.94 8.42 -14.48
N PHE A 511 21.74 7.81 -14.32
CA PHE A 511 21.13 7.65 -13.02
C PHE A 511 22.00 6.79 -12.07
N ALA A 512 22.51 5.66 -12.54
CA ALA A 512 23.38 4.79 -11.74
C ALA A 512 24.62 5.53 -11.21
N ARG A 513 25.19 6.44 -12.00
CA ARG A 513 26.29 7.30 -11.56
C ARG A 513 25.81 8.35 -10.56
N MET A 514 24.67 8.99 -10.80
CA MET A 514 24.11 10.04 -9.95
C MET A 514 23.72 9.51 -8.57
N ILE A 515 23.03 8.38 -8.48
CA ILE A 515 22.66 7.79 -7.18
C ILE A 515 23.90 7.40 -6.37
N ARG A 516 24.98 6.96 -7.04
CA ARG A 516 26.25 6.69 -6.37
C ARG A 516 26.84 7.94 -5.75
N SER A 517 26.77 9.10 -6.43
CA SER A 517 27.22 10.38 -5.91
C SER A 517 26.34 10.84 -4.73
N LEU A 518 25.02 10.67 -4.82
CA LEU A 518 24.08 10.98 -3.73
C LEU A 518 24.32 10.09 -2.50
N LEU A 519 24.60 8.79 -2.68
CA LEU A 519 24.92 7.87 -1.59
C LEU A 519 26.21 8.22 -0.83
N ARG A 520 27.12 8.94 -1.48
CA ARG A 520 28.39 9.42 -0.91
C ARG A 520 28.30 10.83 -0.31
N ASP A 521 27.18 11.50 -0.50
CA ASP A 521 26.97 12.83 0.07
C ASP A 521 27.02 12.77 1.61
N GLU A 522 27.81 13.64 2.23
CA GLU A 522 28.04 13.64 3.68
C GLU A 522 26.79 13.98 4.50
N VAL A 523 25.83 14.70 3.90
CA VAL A 523 24.61 15.18 4.58
C VAL A 523 23.45 14.25 4.41
N ILE A 524 23.12 13.89 3.16
CA ILE A 524 21.93 13.11 2.82
C ILE A 524 22.22 11.64 2.50
N GLY A 525 23.47 11.26 2.30
CA GLY A 525 23.82 9.94 1.77
C GLY A 525 23.28 8.79 2.61
N GLN A 526 23.26 8.90 3.93
CA GLN A 526 22.67 7.88 4.83
C GLN A 526 21.14 7.77 4.72
N ASN A 527 20.47 8.82 4.23
CA ASN A 527 19.02 8.87 4.07
C ASN A 527 18.56 8.30 2.72
N VAL A 528 19.45 8.19 1.73
CA VAL A 528 19.16 7.63 0.40
C VAL A 528 18.90 6.13 0.51
N VAL A 529 17.77 5.68 -0.04
CA VAL A 529 17.33 4.27 -0.01
C VAL A 529 17.09 3.77 -1.43
N PRO A 530 18.05 3.07 -2.05
CA PRO A 530 17.79 2.38 -3.31
C PRO A 530 16.86 1.18 -3.07
N ILE A 531 15.78 1.08 -3.84
CA ILE A 531 14.79 -0.01 -3.78
C ILE A 531 14.70 -0.66 -5.15
N ILE A 532 14.92 -1.97 -5.24
CA ILE A 532 15.08 -2.69 -6.51
C ILE A 532 14.35 -4.05 -6.42
N PRO A 533 13.50 -4.40 -7.40
CA PRO A 533 12.92 -5.74 -7.52
C PRO A 533 13.82 -6.67 -8.38
N ASP A 534 14.98 -7.06 -7.86
CA ASP A 534 15.92 -8.07 -8.44
C ASP A 534 16.52 -7.72 -9.82
N GLU A 535 16.62 -6.43 -10.19
CA GLU A 535 17.15 -6.04 -11.53
C GLU A 535 18.34 -5.08 -11.45
N ALA A 536 19.07 -5.03 -10.36
CA ALA A 536 20.19 -4.10 -10.15
C ALA A 536 21.24 -4.18 -11.27
N ARG A 537 21.56 -5.37 -11.79
CA ARG A 537 22.52 -5.56 -12.87
C ARG A 537 22.02 -4.97 -14.20
N THR A 538 20.75 -5.14 -14.50
CA THR A 538 20.10 -4.55 -15.68
C THR A 538 20.18 -3.02 -15.67
N PHE A 539 20.07 -2.42 -14.48
CA PHE A 539 20.11 -0.96 -14.31
C PHE A 539 21.52 -0.41 -14.06
N GLY A 540 22.57 -1.25 -14.12
CA GLY A 540 23.96 -0.83 -13.90
C GLY A 540 24.26 -0.42 -12.45
N MET A 541 23.44 -0.91 -11.50
CA MET A 541 23.56 -0.58 -10.07
C MET A 541 24.36 -1.63 -9.27
N ASP A 542 24.80 -2.73 -9.89
CA ASP A 542 25.58 -3.79 -9.26
C ASP A 542 26.93 -3.32 -8.68
N GLY A 543 27.48 -2.21 -9.20
CA GLY A 543 28.63 -1.55 -8.60
C GLY A 543 28.42 -1.08 -7.16
N LEU A 544 27.17 -0.84 -6.76
CA LEU A 544 26.79 -0.41 -5.41
C LEU A 544 26.84 -1.57 -4.39
N PHE A 545 26.77 -2.84 -4.81
CA PHE A 545 26.75 -3.99 -3.91
C PHE A 545 27.96 -4.05 -2.96
N LYS A 546 29.13 -3.64 -3.41
CA LYS A 546 30.32 -3.57 -2.54
C LYS A 546 30.39 -2.29 -1.69
N GLU A 547 29.84 -1.20 -2.19
CA GLU A 547 29.96 0.13 -1.52
C GLU A 547 28.99 0.24 -0.36
N VAL A 548 27.69 0.06 -0.64
CA VAL A 548 26.63 0.28 0.33
C VAL A 548 25.89 -1.01 0.74
N LYS A 549 26.13 -2.11 0.03
CA LYS A 549 25.64 -3.48 0.29
C LYS A 549 24.11 -3.58 0.26
N ILE A 550 23.65 -4.80 0.01
CA ILE A 550 22.24 -5.17 0.12
C ILE A 550 21.90 -5.42 1.59
N TYR A 551 20.75 -4.96 2.03
CA TYR A 551 20.27 -5.20 3.38
C TYR A 551 19.87 -6.66 3.57
N ALA A 552 20.44 -7.30 4.57
CA ALA A 552 20.05 -8.63 5.03
C ALA A 552 20.02 -8.65 6.56
N PRO A 553 18.86 -8.91 7.22
CA PRO A 553 18.70 -8.72 8.66
C PRO A 553 19.61 -9.60 9.52
N PHE A 554 20.12 -10.70 8.95
CA PHE A 554 21.03 -11.65 9.62
C PHE A 554 22.45 -11.64 9.04
N GLY A 555 22.76 -10.69 8.14
CA GLY A 555 24.02 -10.64 7.41
C GLY A 555 24.17 -11.78 6.39
N GLN A 556 25.29 -11.76 5.68
CA GLN A 556 25.63 -12.79 4.69
C GLN A 556 26.28 -14.01 5.37
N LYS A 557 25.66 -15.18 5.27
CA LYS A 557 26.08 -16.43 5.90
C LYS A 557 26.70 -17.43 4.92
N TYR A 558 27.02 -16.99 3.72
CA TYR A 558 27.58 -17.79 2.64
C TYR A 558 28.60 -16.95 1.84
N ASP A 559 29.49 -17.62 1.12
CA ASP A 559 30.36 -16.98 0.16
C ASP A 559 29.63 -16.95 -1.19
N PRO A 560 29.42 -15.75 -1.79
CA PRO A 560 28.76 -15.68 -3.08
C PRO A 560 29.64 -16.32 -4.18
N VAL A 561 28.99 -16.92 -5.19
CA VAL A 561 29.68 -17.60 -6.31
C VAL A 561 30.58 -16.66 -7.12
N ASP A 562 30.33 -15.35 -7.04
CA ASP A 562 31.06 -14.28 -7.68
C ASP A 562 31.99 -13.51 -6.72
N ALA A 563 32.35 -14.11 -5.58
CA ALA A 563 33.14 -13.45 -4.52
C ALA A 563 34.42 -12.80 -5.01
N ASP A 564 35.10 -13.44 -6.00
CA ASP A 564 36.33 -12.97 -6.61
C ASP A 564 36.13 -11.92 -7.70
N MET A 565 34.89 -11.68 -8.11
CA MET A 565 34.58 -10.69 -9.15
C MET A 565 34.56 -9.27 -8.59
N MET A 566 34.88 -8.29 -9.45
CA MET A 566 34.86 -6.87 -9.06
C MET A 566 33.46 -6.42 -8.65
N LEU A 567 32.40 -6.91 -9.30
CA LEU A 567 30.98 -6.58 -9.07
C LEU A 567 30.24 -7.72 -8.34
N SER A 568 30.89 -8.27 -7.29
CA SER A 568 30.29 -9.39 -6.53
C SER A 568 29.09 -8.96 -5.68
N TYR A 569 28.13 -9.88 -5.58
CA TYR A 569 26.97 -9.75 -4.70
C TYR A 569 27.40 -9.67 -3.22
N ARG A 570 26.89 -8.69 -2.48
CA ARG A 570 27.25 -8.47 -1.07
C ARG A 570 26.06 -8.04 -0.24
N GLU A 571 25.85 -8.79 0.86
CA GLU A 571 24.82 -8.52 1.85
C GLU A 571 25.41 -8.08 3.20
N ALA A 572 24.69 -7.27 3.95
CA ALA A 572 25.03 -6.92 5.33
C ALA A 572 23.82 -6.49 6.14
N ILE A 573 23.92 -6.65 7.48
CA ILE A 573 22.92 -6.13 8.43
C ILE A 573 22.75 -4.61 8.27
N SER A 574 23.82 -3.89 7.98
CA SER A 574 23.82 -2.45 7.73
C SER A 574 23.70 -2.08 6.25
N GLY A 575 23.37 -3.04 5.39
CA GLY A 575 23.18 -2.79 3.95
C GLY A 575 22.16 -1.70 3.69
N GLN A 576 22.37 -0.92 2.65
CA GLN A 576 21.54 0.25 2.34
C GLN A 576 20.54 -0.02 1.22
N ILE A 577 20.84 -0.94 0.30
CA ILE A 577 19.96 -1.31 -0.80
C ILE A 577 18.87 -2.26 -0.26
N LEU A 578 17.62 -1.94 -0.54
CA LEU A 578 16.50 -2.85 -0.38
C LEU A 578 16.28 -3.59 -1.71
N GLU A 579 16.82 -4.79 -1.82
CA GLU A 579 16.56 -5.70 -2.94
C GLU A 579 15.44 -6.66 -2.54
N GLU A 580 14.25 -6.45 -3.14
CA GLU A 580 13.01 -7.03 -2.62
C GLU A 580 12.68 -8.40 -3.20
N GLY A 581 13.36 -8.77 -4.29
CA GLY A 581 12.99 -9.91 -5.13
C GLY A 581 11.96 -9.51 -6.20
N ILE A 582 11.56 -10.46 -7.05
CA ILE A 582 10.63 -10.23 -8.17
C ILE A 582 9.22 -9.92 -7.62
N THR A 583 9.05 -8.74 -7.06
CA THR A 583 7.79 -8.26 -6.44
C THR A 583 7.69 -6.74 -6.50
N GLU A 584 7.02 -6.21 -7.50
CA GLU A 584 6.78 -4.77 -7.62
C GLU A 584 5.87 -4.26 -6.50
N SER A 585 4.86 -5.04 -6.09
CA SER A 585 3.99 -4.69 -4.97
C SER A 585 4.76 -4.60 -3.65
N GLY A 586 5.69 -5.53 -3.40
CA GLY A 586 6.57 -5.48 -2.23
C GLY A 586 7.53 -4.30 -2.26
N ALA A 587 8.16 -4.05 -3.43
CA ALA A 587 9.04 -2.90 -3.62
C ALA A 587 8.29 -1.57 -3.43
N MET A 588 7.04 -1.47 -3.92
CA MET A 588 6.20 -0.29 -3.72
C MET A 588 5.78 -0.12 -2.25
N ALA A 589 5.56 -1.20 -1.51
CA ALA A 589 5.29 -1.15 -0.08
C ALA A 589 6.53 -0.71 0.72
N SER A 590 7.73 -1.16 0.36
CA SER A 590 9.00 -0.64 0.91
C SER A 590 9.19 0.85 0.58
N PHE A 591 8.86 1.26 -0.64
CA PHE A 591 8.88 2.65 -1.05
C PHE A 591 7.93 3.50 -0.20
N THR A 592 6.75 2.96 0.10
CA THR A 592 5.77 3.61 0.99
C THR A 592 6.30 3.77 2.41
N ALA A 593 6.89 2.72 2.99
CA ALA A 593 7.47 2.79 4.33
C ALA A 593 8.62 3.80 4.42
N ALA A 594 9.50 3.81 3.42
CA ALA A 594 10.60 4.78 3.35
C ALA A 594 10.11 6.21 3.09
N GLY A 595 9.20 6.39 2.13
CA GLY A 595 8.69 7.71 1.73
C GLY A 595 7.82 8.39 2.78
N THR A 596 7.27 7.65 3.74
CA THR A 596 6.48 8.16 4.87
C THR A 596 7.27 8.25 6.18
N ALA A 597 8.54 7.82 6.22
CA ALA A 597 9.36 7.77 7.43
C ALA A 597 9.54 9.15 8.12
N TYR A 598 9.43 10.24 7.37
CA TYR A 598 9.44 11.59 7.92
C TYR A 598 8.27 11.87 8.88
N ALA A 599 7.13 11.22 8.67
CA ALA A 599 5.94 11.33 9.50
C ALA A 599 5.85 10.20 10.53
N THR A 600 6.20 8.97 10.16
CA THR A 600 6.11 7.80 11.07
C THR A 600 7.19 7.83 12.14
N HIS A 601 8.43 8.14 11.75
CA HIS A 601 9.59 8.07 12.62
C HIS A 601 10.25 9.44 12.91
N GLY A 602 9.79 10.51 12.25
CA GLY A 602 10.44 11.83 12.34
C GLY A 602 11.79 11.90 11.64
N THR A 603 12.11 10.90 10.82
CA THR A 603 13.39 10.76 10.10
C THR A 603 13.12 10.75 8.60
N PRO A 604 13.47 11.80 7.85
CA PRO A 604 13.29 11.80 6.41
C PRO A 604 14.17 10.74 5.75
N MET A 605 13.59 9.89 4.92
CA MET A 605 14.32 8.98 4.05
C MET A 605 14.02 9.33 2.60
N ILE A 606 14.98 9.13 1.71
CA ILE A 606 14.92 9.51 0.29
C ILE A 606 14.94 8.24 -0.56
N PRO A 607 13.78 7.60 -0.74
CA PRO A 607 13.72 6.37 -1.53
C PRO A 607 13.80 6.67 -3.04
N PHE A 608 14.60 5.84 -3.72
CA PHE A 608 14.69 5.73 -5.16
C PHE A 608 14.28 4.31 -5.54
N TYR A 609 13.04 4.15 -6.01
CA TYR A 609 12.50 2.88 -6.45
C TYR A 609 12.65 2.77 -7.97
N ILE A 610 13.56 1.89 -8.43
CA ILE A 610 13.82 1.63 -9.84
C ILE A 610 13.24 0.27 -10.24
N PHE A 611 12.55 0.21 -11.36
CA PHE A 611 11.83 -0.96 -11.84
C PHE A 611 11.69 -0.94 -13.38
N TYR A 612 11.35 -2.06 -13.99
CA TYR A 612 10.90 -2.08 -15.37
C TYR A 612 9.62 -1.25 -15.52
N SER A 613 9.66 -0.20 -16.34
CA SER A 613 8.56 0.77 -16.45
C SER A 613 7.22 0.12 -16.82
N MET A 614 7.26 -0.96 -17.60
CA MET A 614 6.08 -1.75 -17.98
C MET A 614 5.34 -2.31 -16.77
N PHE A 615 6.04 -2.72 -15.71
CA PHE A 615 5.44 -3.42 -14.57
C PHE A 615 5.10 -2.53 -13.38
N GLY A 616 5.57 -1.28 -13.34
CA GLY A 616 5.33 -0.36 -12.25
C GLY A 616 3.84 -0.03 -12.07
N PHE A 617 3.36 0.98 -12.75
CA PHE A 617 1.97 1.44 -12.61
C PHE A 617 0.93 0.39 -12.98
N GLN A 618 1.21 -0.43 -13.99
CA GLN A 618 0.30 -1.48 -14.45
C GLN A 618 0.03 -2.53 -13.38
N ARG A 619 0.99 -2.85 -12.51
CA ARG A 619 0.86 -3.84 -11.44
C ARG A 619 0.60 -3.23 -10.07
N THR A 620 0.98 -1.97 -9.85
CA THR A 620 0.98 -1.34 -8.52
C THR A 620 0.19 -0.03 -8.48
N GLY A 621 -0.68 0.22 -9.45
CA GLY A 621 -1.41 1.49 -9.58
C GLY A 621 -2.17 1.89 -8.32
N ASP A 622 -2.82 0.94 -7.65
CA ASP A 622 -3.54 1.18 -6.40
C ASP A 622 -2.60 1.52 -5.23
N LEU A 623 -1.46 0.83 -5.11
CA LEU A 623 -0.42 1.17 -4.15
C LEU A 623 0.20 2.55 -4.42
N CYS A 624 0.37 2.93 -5.70
CA CYS A 624 0.84 4.27 -6.08
C CYS A 624 -0.17 5.35 -5.70
N TRP A 625 -1.47 5.08 -5.88
CA TRP A 625 -2.55 5.97 -5.44
C TRP A 625 -2.54 6.13 -3.92
N ALA A 626 -2.46 5.01 -3.19
CA ALA A 626 -2.37 5.00 -1.73
C ALA A 626 -1.11 5.72 -1.22
N PHE A 627 0.02 5.63 -1.93
CA PHE A 627 1.23 6.39 -1.62
C PHE A 627 0.99 7.91 -1.70
N GLY A 628 0.27 8.35 -2.74
CA GLY A 628 -0.16 9.74 -2.88
C GLY A 628 -1.06 10.19 -1.72
N ASP A 629 -2.00 9.35 -1.27
CA ASP A 629 -2.86 9.59 -0.11
C ASP A 629 -2.04 9.64 1.20
N ALA A 630 -1.08 8.74 1.37
CA ALA A 630 -0.16 8.72 2.52
C ALA A 630 0.76 9.95 2.60
N ARG A 631 0.75 10.81 1.57
CA ARG A 631 1.64 11.96 1.41
C ARG A 631 3.12 11.53 1.39
N GLY A 632 3.37 10.41 0.75
CA GLY A 632 4.71 9.85 0.60
C GLY A 632 5.61 10.71 -0.26
N LYS A 633 6.92 10.62 -0.05
CA LYS A 633 7.97 11.36 -0.75
C LYS A 633 9.01 10.42 -1.31
N GLY A 634 9.45 10.65 -2.53
CA GLY A 634 10.47 9.82 -3.16
C GLY A 634 10.42 9.85 -4.68
N PHE A 635 11.31 9.08 -5.30
CA PHE A 635 11.47 8.98 -6.73
C PHE A 635 11.16 7.56 -7.20
N MET A 636 10.16 7.43 -8.06
CA MET A 636 9.89 6.24 -8.84
C MET A 636 10.59 6.37 -10.20
N LEU A 637 11.31 5.35 -10.61
CA LEU A 637 12.15 5.37 -11.80
C LEU A 637 11.74 4.22 -12.72
N GLY A 638 10.99 4.53 -13.77
CA GLY A 638 10.60 3.57 -14.78
C GLY A 638 11.76 3.32 -15.74
N ALA A 639 12.58 2.32 -15.49
CA ALA A 639 13.72 1.96 -16.33
C ALA A 639 13.30 1.02 -17.47
N THR A 640 14.18 0.90 -18.47
CA THR A 640 13.86 0.20 -19.73
C THR A 640 12.60 0.76 -20.41
N ALA A 641 12.39 2.08 -20.27
CA ALA A 641 11.25 2.78 -20.83
C ALA A 641 11.28 2.82 -22.35
N GLY A 642 10.13 3.10 -22.93
CA GLY A 642 9.95 3.28 -24.35
C GLY A 642 9.60 2.02 -25.12
N ARG A 643 8.60 2.11 -26.00
CA ARG A 643 8.11 0.95 -26.76
C ARG A 643 9.06 0.53 -27.86
N THR A 644 9.84 1.46 -28.41
CA THR A 644 10.83 1.15 -29.45
C THR A 644 12.26 1.04 -28.90
N THR A 645 12.52 1.66 -27.74
CA THR A 645 13.86 1.71 -27.17
C THR A 645 14.29 0.40 -26.54
N LEU A 646 13.37 -0.32 -25.89
CA LEU A 646 13.61 -1.66 -25.39
C LEU A 646 13.45 -2.66 -26.54
N ASN A 647 14.52 -2.89 -27.28
CA ASN A 647 14.52 -3.79 -28.43
C ASN A 647 14.55 -5.28 -28.00
N GLY A 648 13.94 -6.16 -28.82
CA GLY A 648 13.98 -7.61 -28.64
C GLY A 648 13.01 -8.19 -27.63
N GLU A 649 12.70 -7.50 -26.56
CA GLU A 649 11.87 -7.99 -25.44
C GLU A 649 10.37 -8.12 -25.80
N GLY A 650 9.86 -7.28 -26.67
CA GLY A 650 8.51 -7.38 -27.21
C GLY A 650 7.40 -6.90 -26.29
N LEU A 651 6.21 -7.39 -26.58
CA LEU A 651 4.92 -6.91 -26.05
C LEU A 651 4.87 -6.84 -24.52
N GLN A 652 5.45 -7.83 -23.83
CA GLN A 652 5.36 -7.92 -22.36
C GLN A 652 6.19 -6.86 -21.62
N HIS A 653 7.24 -6.32 -22.27
CA HIS A 653 8.23 -5.47 -21.58
C HIS A 653 8.27 -4.04 -22.14
N GLN A 654 7.80 -3.82 -23.35
CA GLN A 654 7.87 -2.53 -24.04
C GLN A 654 6.77 -1.57 -23.56
N ASP A 655 7.15 -0.64 -22.71
CA ASP A 655 6.27 0.37 -22.13
C ASP A 655 6.08 1.56 -23.08
N GLY A 656 4.85 1.91 -23.38
CA GLY A 656 4.48 3.14 -24.08
C GLY A 656 3.35 3.89 -23.37
N HIS A 657 2.95 3.48 -22.16
CA HIS A 657 1.73 3.97 -21.51
C HIS A 657 1.88 4.32 -20.02
N SER A 658 3.00 4.05 -19.38
CA SER A 658 3.19 4.34 -17.94
C SER A 658 3.02 5.83 -17.60
N LEU A 659 3.44 6.74 -18.47
CA LEU A 659 3.22 8.19 -18.29
C LEU A 659 1.73 8.57 -18.30
N VAL A 660 0.90 7.84 -19.06
CA VAL A 660 -0.56 8.04 -19.05
C VAL A 660 -1.14 7.62 -17.71
N LEU A 661 -0.78 6.42 -17.23
CA LEU A 661 -1.21 5.90 -15.94
C LEU A 661 -0.76 6.81 -14.79
N ALA A 662 0.49 7.23 -14.80
CA ALA A 662 1.04 8.14 -13.80
C ALA A 662 0.33 9.50 -13.80
N SER A 663 -0.09 10.00 -14.95
CA SER A 663 -0.79 11.29 -15.06
C SER A 663 -2.13 11.34 -14.33
N THR A 664 -2.70 10.18 -13.98
CA THR A 664 -3.96 10.08 -13.23
C THR A 664 -3.80 10.41 -11.75
N ILE A 665 -2.58 10.34 -11.18
CA ILE A 665 -2.32 10.60 -9.76
C ILE A 665 -2.08 12.10 -9.56
N PRO A 666 -2.87 12.79 -8.68
CA PRO A 666 -2.85 14.25 -8.59
C PRO A 666 -1.51 14.86 -8.17
N ASN A 667 -0.80 14.23 -7.23
CA ASN A 667 0.43 14.78 -6.63
C ASN A 667 1.72 14.10 -7.11
N ILE A 668 1.70 13.43 -8.26
CA ILE A 668 2.90 12.91 -8.90
C ILE A 668 3.41 13.88 -9.97
N ALA A 669 4.69 14.19 -9.93
CA ALA A 669 5.39 14.92 -10.99
C ALA A 669 6.02 13.91 -11.94
N THR A 670 5.62 13.93 -13.22
CA THR A 670 6.12 12.96 -14.23
C THR A 670 7.09 13.62 -15.18
N TYR A 671 8.20 12.95 -15.49
CA TYR A 671 9.23 13.47 -16.40
C TYR A 671 9.73 12.36 -17.34
N ASP A 672 10.04 12.78 -18.58
CA ASP A 672 10.60 11.96 -19.66
C ASP A 672 11.90 12.59 -20.22
N PRO A 673 13.01 12.54 -19.44
CA PRO A 673 14.24 13.22 -19.81
C PRO A 673 14.99 12.52 -20.95
N ALA A 674 15.53 13.32 -21.88
CA ALA A 674 16.41 12.84 -22.92
C ALA A 674 17.90 12.89 -22.52
N PHE A 675 18.31 13.79 -21.63
CA PHE A 675 19.71 14.12 -21.37
C PHE A 675 20.10 14.03 -19.90
N ALA A 676 21.40 13.86 -19.67
CA ALA A 676 21.98 13.77 -18.35
C ALA A 676 21.71 15.02 -17.48
N TYR A 677 21.85 16.21 -18.06
CA TYR A 677 21.58 17.47 -17.36
C TYR A 677 20.09 17.69 -17.05
N GLU A 678 19.20 17.15 -17.88
CA GLU A 678 17.76 17.18 -17.59
C GLU A 678 17.42 16.31 -16.37
N LEU A 679 17.94 15.10 -16.35
CA LEU A 679 17.76 14.19 -15.22
C LEU A 679 18.34 14.80 -13.92
N ALA A 680 19.50 15.45 -14.01
CA ALA A 680 20.13 16.10 -12.88
C ALA A 680 19.27 17.27 -12.33
N ALA A 681 18.76 18.12 -13.21
CA ALA A 681 17.88 19.23 -12.82
C ALA A 681 16.58 18.74 -12.17
N ILE A 682 15.98 17.70 -12.73
CA ILE A 682 14.72 17.11 -12.23
C ILE A 682 14.91 16.47 -10.84
N ILE A 683 16.00 15.72 -10.63
CA ILE A 683 16.26 15.09 -9.33
C ILE A 683 16.62 16.17 -8.28
N ALA A 684 17.40 17.18 -8.64
CA ALA A 684 17.71 18.30 -7.74
C ALA A 684 16.44 19.07 -7.31
N ASP A 685 15.54 19.37 -8.25
CA ASP A 685 14.24 20.00 -7.96
C ASP A 685 13.39 19.11 -7.03
N GLY A 686 13.35 17.82 -7.30
CA GLY A 686 12.60 16.87 -6.47
C GLY A 686 13.13 16.79 -5.04
N LEU A 687 14.44 16.76 -4.85
CA LEU A 687 15.05 16.77 -3.52
C LEU A 687 14.68 18.05 -2.76
N GLU A 688 14.80 19.22 -3.39
CA GLU A 688 14.45 20.49 -2.73
C GLU A 688 12.95 20.58 -2.43
N ARG A 689 12.07 20.22 -3.37
CA ARG A 689 10.62 20.29 -3.18
C ARG A 689 10.11 19.32 -2.14
N MET A 690 10.67 18.13 -2.03
CA MET A 690 10.22 17.11 -1.08
C MET A 690 10.86 17.25 0.30
N TYR A 691 12.13 17.63 0.38
CA TYR A 691 12.92 17.54 1.62
C TYR A 691 13.56 18.86 2.05
N GLY A 692 13.60 19.88 1.19
CA GLY A 692 14.22 21.17 1.47
C GLY A 692 13.44 22.03 2.47
N ALA A 693 13.73 23.32 2.49
CA ALA A 693 13.23 24.27 3.51
C ALA A 693 11.69 24.38 3.59
N SER A 694 10.99 24.20 2.48
CA SER A 694 9.51 24.27 2.38
C SER A 694 8.95 23.02 1.73
N PRO A 695 8.91 21.89 2.44
CA PRO A 695 8.56 20.60 1.86
C PRO A 695 7.14 20.58 1.28
N GLN A 696 7.02 20.15 0.03
CA GLN A 696 5.76 20.01 -0.67
C GLN A 696 5.23 18.56 -0.60
N ASP A 697 3.93 18.39 -0.82
CA ASP A 697 3.28 17.11 -0.96
C ASP A 697 3.28 16.68 -2.42
N VAL A 698 4.42 16.17 -2.84
CA VAL A 698 4.69 15.70 -4.21
C VAL A 698 5.66 14.52 -4.16
N PHE A 699 5.56 13.63 -5.14
CA PHE A 699 6.56 12.60 -5.43
C PHE A 699 6.78 12.52 -6.95
N TYR A 700 7.84 11.83 -7.37
CA TYR A 700 8.29 11.90 -8.75
C TYR A 700 8.18 10.54 -9.44
N TYR A 701 7.81 10.56 -10.73
CA TYR A 701 7.99 9.46 -11.67
C TYR A 701 8.82 9.93 -12.85
N ILE A 702 9.95 9.26 -13.09
CA ILE A 702 10.93 9.63 -14.12
C ILE A 702 11.20 8.39 -14.97
N THR A 703 11.09 8.51 -16.29
CA THR A 703 11.45 7.44 -17.21
C THR A 703 12.95 7.40 -17.45
N LEU A 704 13.51 6.19 -17.56
CA LEU A 704 14.91 5.94 -17.85
C LEU A 704 15.05 4.93 -18.99
N TYR A 705 15.96 5.18 -19.89
CA TYR A 705 16.16 4.39 -21.10
C TYR A 705 17.48 3.62 -21.07
N ASN A 706 17.54 2.49 -21.76
CA ASN A 706 18.75 1.66 -21.90
C ASN A 706 19.48 1.85 -23.26
N GLU A 707 19.04 2.78 -24.09
CA GLU A 707 19.71 3.12 -25.34
C GLU A 707 20.87 4.10 -25.09
N ASN A 708 22.05 3.77 -25.64
CA ASN A 708 23.23 4.61 -25.54
C ASN A 708 23.31 5.58 -26.74
N TYR A 709 23.45 6.86 -26.47
CA TYR A 709 23.73 7.91 -27.46
C TYR A 709 24.64 8.98 -26.86
N VAL A 710 25.28 9.77 -27.73
CA VAL A 710 26.08 10.92 -27.29
C VAL A 710 25.13 12.00 -26.78
N MET A 711 25.24 12.33 -25.50
CA MET A 711 24.42 13.37 -24.88
C MET A 711 25.13 14.73 -25.01
N PRO A 712 24.45 15.75 -25.55
CA PRO A 712 25.00 17.11 -25.67
C PRO A 712 25.17 17.76 -24.30
N ALA A 713 26.01 18.80 -24.27
CA ALA A 713 26.08 19.70 -23.12
C ALA A 713 24.77 20.50 -23.03
N ARG A 714 24.43 20.94 -21.81
CA ARG A 714 23.28 21.82 -21.59
C ARG A 714 23.50 23.15 -22.36
N PRO A 715 22.53 23.57 -23.20
CA PRO A 715 22.64 24.88 -23.87
C PRO A 715 22.78 26.00 -22.84
N ALA A 716 23.72 26.94 -23.10
CA ALA A 716 24.04 28.00 -22.14
C ALA A 716 22.86 28.94 -21.79
N THR A 717 21.85 28.99 -22.67
CA THR A 717 20.63 29.80 -22.49
C THR A 717 19.59 29.10 -21.61
N ILE A 718 19.74 27.79 -21.34
CA ILE A 718 18.73 26.98 -20.65
C ILE A 718 19.13 26.85 -19.17
N THR A 719 18.19 27.21 -18.32
CA THR A 719 18.34 27.09 -16.86
C THR A 719 17.70 25.74 -16.37
N PRO A 720 18.11 25.24 -15.20
CA PRO A 720 17.39 24.11 -14.57
C PRO A 720 15.88 24.37 -14.40
N GLY A 721 15.49 25.63 -14.15
CA GLY A 721 14.08 26.02 -14.06
C GLY A 721 13.30 25.81 -15.35
N ASP A 722 13.88 26.02 -16.52
CA ASP A 722 13.22 25.79 -17.81
C ASP A 722 12.97 24.29 -18.03
N ILE A 723 13.92 23.45 -17.61
CA ILE A 723 13.83 21.98 -17.69
C ILE A 723 12.67 21.46 -16.85
N VAL A 724 12.55 21.89 -15.60
CA VAL A 724 11.51 21.40 -14.70
C VAL A 724 10.12 21.96 -15.03
N ARG A 725 10.03 23.06 -15.77
CA ARG A 725 8.76 23.57 -16.28
C ARG A 725 8.19 22.75 -17.42
N GLY A 726 8.97 21.86 -18.03
CA GLY A 726 8.49 20.81 -18.93
C GLY A 726 8.74 21.01 -20.41
N LEU A 727 9.18 22.19 -20.88
CA LEU A 727 9.48 22.47 -22.30
C LEU A 727 10.47 23.60 -22.45
N TYR A 728 11.48 23.42 -23.31
CA TYR A 728 12.44 24.45 -23.64
C TYR A 728 12.99 24.31 -25.07
N LEU A 729 13.48 25.40 -25.67
CA LEU A 729 14.14 25.42 -26.98
C LEU A 729 15.53 24.77 -26.88
N PHE A 730 15.69 23.60 -27.52
CA PHE A 730 16.95 22.87 -27.53
C PHE A 730 17.90 23.39 -28.65
N ALA A 731 17.39 23.56 -29.85
CA ALA A 731 18.19 24.06 -30.99
C ALA A 731 17.34 24.92 -31.92
N GLU A 732 17.97 26.00 -32.37
CA GLU A 732 17.37 26.93 -33.33
C GLU A 732 17.17 26.29 -34.72
N ALA A 733 16.24 26.85 -35.51
CA ALA A 733 16.04 26.49 -36.89
C ALA A 733 17.18 27.09 -37.76
N SER A 734 17.44 26.44 -38.92
CA SER A 734 18.32 27.00 -39.94
C SER A 734 17.83 28.38 -40.39
N LYS A 735 18.69 29.38 -40.37
CA LYS A 735 18.37 30.77 -40.75
C LYS A 735 18.18 30.97 -42.27
N THR A 736 18.65 30.02 -43.08
CA THR A 736 18.58 30.09 -44.54
C THR A 736 17.35 29.42 -45.15
N ALA A 737 16.52 28.77 -44.33
CA ALA A 737 15.36 28.05 -44.80
C ALA A 737 14.20 28.97 -45.22
N SER A 738 13.46 28.55 -46.25
CA SER A 738 12.30 29.28 -46.83
C SER A 738 10.98 28.99 -46.11
N ALA A 739 10.85 27.83 -45.54
CA ALA A 739 9.68 27.40 -44.74
C ALA A 739 10.08 27.14 -43.30
N LYS A 740 9.14 27.31 -42.37
CA LYS A 740 9.38 27.14 -40.92
C LYS A 740 8.53 26.01 -40.35
N ALA A 741 9.11 25.27 -39.43
CA ALA A 741 8.43 24.25 -38.63
C ALA A 741 9.06 24.18 -37.23
N ALA A 742 8.44 23.42 -36.31
CA ALA A 742 9.04 23.04 -35.05
C ALA A 742 8.88 21.53 -34.82
N ILE A 743 9.88 20.90 -34.20
CA ILE A 743 9.82 19.53 -33.78
C ILE A 743 9.99 19.49 -32.25
N ILE A 744 9.03 18.91 -31.56
CA ILE A 744 9.08 18.68 -30.12
C ILE A 744 9.40 17.20 -29.87
N PHE A 745 10.44 16.89 -29.12
CA PHE A 745 10.80 15.52 -28.77
C PHE A 745 10.79 15.31 -27.25
N SER A 746 10.61 14.06 -26.81
CA SER A 746 10.86 13.64 -25.44
C SER A 746 11.68 12.34 -25.43
N GLY A 747 12.47 12.14 -24.37
CA GLY A 747 13.27 10.93 -24.20
C GLY A 747 14.12 10.60 -25.45
N THR A 748 14.14 9.34 -25.84
CA THR A 748 14.96 8.82 -26.96
C THR A 748 14.49 9.26 -28.35
N ALA A 749 13.30 9.86 -28.49
CA ALA A 749 12.86 10.44 -29.75
C ALA A 749 13.75 11.61 -30.24
N TYR A 750 14.64 12.11 -29.36
CA TYR A 750 15.68 13.10 -29.70
C TYR A 750 16.46 12.73 -30.97
N SER A 751 16.91 11.49 -31.10
CA SER A 751 17.75 11.07 -32.26
C SER A 751 17.00 11.21 -33.58
N ALA A 752 15.71 10.79 -33.62
CA ALA A 752 14.89 10.93 -34.80
C ALA A 752 14.57 12.40 -35.12
N ALA A 753 14.33 13.22 -34.09
CA ALA A 753 14.06 14.65 -34.25
C ALA A 753 15.30 15.40 -34.80
N LEU A 754 16.50 15.10 -34.28
CA LEU A 754 17.74 15.72 -34.77
C LEU A 754 18.05 15.36 -36.22
N GLU A 755 17.92 14.08 -36.58
CA GLU A 755 18.12 13.60 -37.98
C GLU A 755 17.08 14.23 -38.92
N ALA A 756 15.81 14.30 -38.49
CA ALA A 756 14.75 14.92 -39.26
C ALA A 756 14.99 16.43 -39.50
N GLN A 757 15.47 17.17 -38.49
CA GLN A 757 15.87 18.58 -38.61
C GLN A 757 16.90 18.76 -39.72
N GLN A 758 17.92 17.92 -39.72
CA GLN A 758 19.00 17.99 -40.71
C GLN A 758 18.47 17.71 -42.15
N ILE A 759 17.70 16.64 -42.30
CA ILE A 759 17.12 16.25 -43.60
C ILE A 759 16.17 17.35 -44.12
N LEU A 760 15.32 17.93 -43.28
CA LEU A 760 14.42 19.00 -43.62
C LEU A 760 15.15 20.25 -44.14
N ALA A 761 16.28 20.62 -43.49
CA ALA A 761 17.10 21.76 -43.87
C ALA A 761 17.84 21.53 -45.19
N ASP A 762 18.55 20.39 -45.32
CA ASP A 762 19.46 20.11 -46.44
C ASP A 762 18.71 19.74 -47.70
N ASP A 763 17.63 18.95 -47.61
CA ASP A 763 16.96 18.38 -48.78
C ASP A 763 15.69 19.12 -49.20
N TYR A 764 15.03 19.80 -48.24
CA TYR A 764 13.71 20.39 -48.46
C TYR A 764 13.64 21.90 -48.19
N GLY A 765 14.74 22.52 -47.70
CA GLY A 765 14.79 23.95 -47.39
C GLY A 765 13.83 24.37 -46.28
N VAL A 766 13.45 23.45 -45.40
CA VAL A 766 12.59 23.67 -44.24
C VAL A 766 13.43 23.84 -42.98
N GLY A 767 13.31 25.00 -42.32
CA GLY A 767 13.95 25.28 -41.03
C GLY A 767 13.08 24.84 -39.88
N ALA A 768 13.42 23.72 -39.25
CA ALA A 768 12.72 23.24 -38.09
C ALA A 768 13.53 23.57 -36.82
N SER A 769 12.91 24.23 -35.82
CA SER A 769 13.49 24.34 -34.46
C SER A 769 13.24 23.08 -33.66
N LEU A 770 14.20 22.70 -32.78
CA LEU A 770 14.04 21.54 -31.88
C LEU A 770 13.72 21.98 -30.46
N TRP A 771 12.74 21.35 -29.87
CA TRP A 771 12.25 21.60 -28.53
C TRP A 771 12.29 20.31 -27.70
N SER A 772 12.86 20.37 -26.49
CA SER A 772 12.80 19.22 -25.56
C SER A 772 11.61 19.38 -24.61
N ALA A 773 10.71 18.41 -24.64
CA ALA A 773 9.58 18.30 -23.73
C ALA A 773 9.90 17.31 -22.62
N THR A 774 10.29 17.80 -21.46
CA THR A 774 10.63 16.95 -20.31
C THR A 774 9.40 16.52 -19.52
N SER A 775 8.26 17.25 -19.61
CA SER A 775 7.03 16.88 -18.88
C SER A 775 5.77 17.45 -19.51
N TYR A 776 5.04 16.65 -20.26
CA TYR A 776 3.72 17.03 -20.77
C TYR A 776 2.68 17.20 -19.65
N LYS A 777 2.78 16.42 -18.55
CA LYS A 777 1.88 16.59 -17.40
C LYS A 777 2.05 17.95 -16.73
N ALA A 778 3.29 18.39 -16.48
CA ALA A 778 3.57 19.70 -15.88
C ALA A 778 3.00 20.83 -16.74
N LEU A 779 3.22 20.76 -18.06
CA LEU A 779 2.68 21.74 -19.02
C LEU A 779 1.15 21.78 -19.01
N ARG A 780 0.51 20.61 -19.02
CA ARG A 780 -0.95 20.51 -18.98
C ARG A 780 -1.54 21.05 -17.67
N GLU A 781 -0.98 20.70 -16.53
CA GLU A 781 -1.48 21.12 -15.22
C GLU A 781 -1.34 22.63 -15.01
N GLU A 782 -0.22 23.21 -15.43
CA GLU A 782 -0.03 24.66 -15.40
C GLU A 782 -1.06 25.37 -16.31
N ALA A 783 -1.25 24.86 -17.53
CA ALA A 783 -2.20 25.43 -18.47
C ALA A 783 -3.65 25.35 -17.97
N LEU A 784 -4.05 24.23 -17.38
CA LEU A 784 -5.38 24.08 -16.79
C LEU A 784 -5.56 25.02 -15.57
N ALA A 785 -4.53 25.19 -14.76
CA ALA A 785 -4.56 26.13 -13.63
C ALA A 785 -4.69 27.58 -14.13
N THR A 786 -3.99 27.93 -15.19
CA THR A 786 -4.06 29.24 -15.85
C THR A 786 -5.47 29.49 -16.43
N GLU A 787 -6.04 28.52 -17.17
CA GLU A 787 -7.43 28.63 -17.66
C GLU A 787 -8.45 28.80 -16.53
N ARG A 788 -8.31 28.00 -15.49
CA ARG A 788 -9.21 28.10 -14.35
C ARG A 788 -9.12 29.48 -13.71
N TRP A 789 -7.90 30.00 -13.55
CA TRP A 789 -7.70 31.34 -12.98
C TRP A 789 -8.39 32.40 -13.83
N ASN A 790 -8.16 32.40 -15.16
CA ASN A 790 -8.77 33.33 -16.09
C ASN A 790 -10.30 33.30 -16.04
N ARG A 791 -10.89 32.12 -15.98
CA ARG A 791 -12.36 31.94 -15.89
C ARG A 791 -12.92 32.51 -14.58
N LEU A 792 -12.18 32.41 -13.49
CA LEU A 792 -12.64 32.87 -12.17
C LEU A 792 -12.29 34.35 -11.90
N HIS A 793 -11.43 34.97 -12.71
CA HIS A 793 -11.01 36.36 -12.63
C HIS A 793 -11.21 37.10 -13.97
N PRO A 794 -12.45 37.21 -14.45
CA PRO A 794 -12.71 37.72 -15.82
C PRO A 794 -12.43 39.21 -15.96
N SER A 795 -12.25 39.94 -14.85
CA SER A 795 -11.94 41.39 -14.83
C SER A 795 -10.44 41.66 -14.79
N ASP A 796 -9.60 40.64 -14.54
CA ASP A 796 -8.16 40.77 -14.47
C ASP A 796 -7.52 40.54 -15.84
N VAL A 797 -6.25 40.93 -15.99
CA VAL A 797 -5.50 40.66 -17.21
C VAL A 797 -5.33 39.15 -17.34
N ALA A 798 -5.80 38.60 -18.46
CA ALA A 798 -5.71 37.16 -18.72
C ALA A 798 -4.24 36.69 -18.69
N ARG A 799 -3.99 35.62 -17.97
CA ARG A 799 -2.72 34.90 -17.97
C ARG A 799 -2.61 34.04 -19.22
N VAL A 800 -1.41 33.83 -19.71
CA VAL A 800 -1.12 32.95 -20.84
C VAL A 800 -0.45 31.68 -20.31
N PRO A 801 -0.88 30.47 -20.72
CA PRO A 801 -0.22 29.23 -20.31
C PRO A 801 1.26 29.22 -20.73
N TYR A 802 2.11 28.60 -19.92
CA TYR A 802 3.55 28.55 -20.20
C TYR A 802 3.86 27.92 -21.56
N VAL A 803 3.23 26.78 -21.88
CA VAL A 803 3.41 26.12 -23.19
C VAL A 803 3.05 27.07 -24.35
N THR A 804 1.98 27.86 -24.21
CA THR A 804 1.59 28.87 -25.19
C THR A 804 2.63 29.98 -25.28
N GLN A 805 3.11 30.50 -24.15
CA GLN A 805 4.13 31.57 -24.11
C GLN A 805 5.42 31.20 -24.81
N VAL A 806 5.98 30.00 -24.49
CA VAL A 806 7.28 29.58 -25.05
C VAL A 806 7.19 29.25 -26.54
N LEU A 807 6.03 28.78 -27.01
CA LEU A 807 5.78 28.47 -28.41
C LEU A 807 5.21 29.67 -29.22
N ASP A 808 4.95 30.81 -28.59
CA ASP A 808 4.42 32.01 -29.27
C ASP A 808 5.37 32.54 -30.36
N SER A 809 6.67 32.34 -30.18
CA SER A 809 7.67 32.65 -31.20
C SER A 809 7.54 31.82 -32.50
N LEU A 810 6.75 30.73 -32.44
CA LEU A 810 6.43 29.85 -33.57
C LEU A 810 5.09 30.25 -34.21
N ALA A 811 4.86 31.54 -34.43
CA ALA A 811 3.60 32.07 -34.97
C ALA A 811 3.21 31.48 -36.34
N GLU A 812 4.15 30.89 -37.07
CA GLU A 812 3.97 30.33 -38.42
C GLU A 812 4.51 28.89 -38.48
N GLY A 813 3.84 28.06 -39.31
CA GLY A 813 4.24 26.69 -39.61
C GLY A 813 3.79 25.64 -38.60
N PRO A 814 3.86 24.35 -38.95
CA PRO A 814 3.38 23.24 -38.16
C PRO A 814 4.36 22.93 -37.01
N ILE A 815 3.78 22.29 -35.96
CA ILE A 815 4.53 21.73 -34.83
C ILE A 815 4.32 20.20 -34.82
N VAL A 816 5.42 19.45 -34.93
CA VAL A 816 5.38 17.99 -34.93
C VAL A 816 6.00 17.51 -33.59
N ALA A 817 5.19 16.82 -32.81
CA ALA A 817 5.67 16.18 -31.57
C ALA A 817 5.96 14.68 -31.81
N VAL A 818 7.11 14.20 -31.33
CA VAL A 818 7.51 12.79 -31.43
C VAL A 818 7.93 12.24 -30.07
N SER A 819 7.40 11.07 -29.71
CA SER A 819 7.64 10.42 -28.42
C SER A 819 7.72 8.89 -28.57
N ASP A 820 8.47 8.23 -27.70
CA ASP A 820 8.48 6.76 -27.61
C ASP A 820 7.34 6.21 -26.72
N PHE A 821 6.39 7.07 -26.37
CA PHE A 821 5.14 6.77 -25.68
C PHE A 821 3.95 6.98 -26.61
N MET A 822 2.75 6.61 -26.15
CA MET A 822 1.48 6.81 -26.87
C MET A 822 1.29 8.28 -27.25
N LYS A 823 0.65 8.52 -28.41
CA LYS A 823 0.33 9.87 -28.92
C LYS A 823 -0.42 10.73 -27.91
N ILE A 824 -1.27 10.10 -27.07
CA ILE A 824 -2.02 10.82 -26.03
C ILE A 824 -1.11 11.54 -25.02
N VAL A 825 0.18 11.16 -24.89
CA VAL A 825 1.12 11.84 -23.98
C VAL A 825 1.42 13.25 -24.48
N PRO A 826 1.90 13.51 -25.71
CA PRO A 826 2.02 14.86 -26.25
C PRO A 826 0.68 15.55 -26.49
N GLU A 827 -0.37 14.84 -26.87
CA GLU A 827 -1.70 15.41 -27.14
C GLU A 827 -2.33 16.12 -25.93
N GLN A 828 -1.83 15.85 -24.72
CA GLN A 828 -2.28 16.54 -23.50
C GLN A 828 -2.20 18.08 -23.60
N VAL A 829 -1.32 18.62 -24.42
CA VAL A 829 -1.12 20.06 -24.57
C VAL A 829 -1.69 20.64 -25.89
N ALA A 830 -2.26 19.81 -26.76
CA ALA A 830 -2.70 20.20 -28.13
C ALA A 830 -3.58 21.46 -28.15
N ARG A 831 -4.53 21.57 -27.22
CA ARG A 831 -5.47 22.71 -27.17
C ARG A 831 -4.82 24.03 -26.71
N PHE A 832 -3.60 24.00 -26.16
CA PHE A 832 -2.86 25.16 -25.71
C PHE A 832 -1.79 25.64 -26.69
N ILE A 833 -1.72 24.99 -27.85
CA ILE A 833 -0.79 25.34 -28.91
C ILE A 833 -1.19 26.68 -29.58
N PRO A 834 -0.24 27.64 -29.71
CA PRO A 834 -0.53 28.91 -30.38
C PRO A 834 -1.01 28.68 -31.82
N GLY A 835 -2.06 29.36 -32.20
CA GLY A 835 -2.64 29.21 -33.54
C GLY A 835 -3.58 28.04 -33.75
N GLY A 836 -3.80 27.23 -32.69
CA GLY A 836 -4.79 26.15 -32.69
C GLY A 836 -4.19 24.74 -32.78
N SER A 837 -5.00 23.74 -32.36
CA SER A 837 -4.63 22.34 -32.39
C SER A 837 -4.34 21.76 -33.75
N ASP A 838 -4.90 22.34 -34.84
CA ASP A 838 -4.71 21.87 -36.20
C ASP A 838 -3.26 21.97 -36.70
N ARG A 839 -2.45 22.79 -36.05
CA ARG A 839 -1.02 22.91 -36.30
C ARG A 839 -0.15 21.88 -35.54
N PHE A 840 -0.76 21.09 -34.63
CA PHE A 840 -0.05 20.16 -33.76
C PHE A 840 -0.24 18.73 -34.26
N HIS A 841 0.80 18.15 -34.79
CA HIS A 841 0.83 16.79 -35.32
C HIS A 841 1.65 15.91 -34.41
N VAL A 842 1.16 14.72 -34.04
CA VAL A 842 1.78 13.85 -33.06
C VAL A 842 2.14 12.49 -33.65
N LEU A 843 3.40 12.07 -33.43
CA LEU A 843 3.91 10.73 -33.67
C LEU A 843 4.21 10.07 -32.32
N GLY A 844 3.76 8.84 -32.18
CA GLY A 844 3.91 8.07 -30.93
C GLY A 844 3.63 6.60 -31.14
N THR A 845 3.86 5.81 -30.09
CA THR A 845 3.90 4.35 -30.17
C THR A 845 2.59 3.71 -29.70
N ASP A 846 1.47 4.04 -30.34
CA ASP A 846 0.19 3.37 -30.07
C ASP A 846 0.18 1.93 -30.56
N GLY A 847 -0.51 1.03 -29.86
CA GLY A 847 -0.57 -0.39 -30.17
C GLY A 847 0.26 -1.25 -29.21
N TYR A 848 0.34 -2.55 -29.48
CA TYR A 848 1.15 -3.48 -28.71
C TYR A 848 2.62 -3.43 -29.12
N GLY A 849 3.54 -3.71 -28.18
CA GLY A 849 4.96 -3.85 -28.46
C GLY A 849 5.27 -5.03 -29.40
N ARG A 850 6.43 -4.99 -30.03
CA ARG A 850 6.92 -6.01 -30.97
C ARG A 850 8.39 -6.36 -30.69
N SER A 851 8.76 -7.61 -30.90
CA SER A 851 10.17 -8.02 -30.80
C SER A 851 10.88 -7.74 -32.12
N ASP A 852 11.74 -6.73 -32.16
CA ASP A 852 12.59 -6.42 -33.31
C ASP A 852 13.74 -5.49 -32.90
N THR A 853 14.54 -5.03 -33.88
CA THR A 853 15.55 -3.99 -33.69
C THR A 853 14.88 -2.62 -33.47
N ARG A 854 15.58 -1.70 -32.80
CA ARG A 854 15.08 -0.32 -32.61
C ARG A 854 14.69 0.36 -33.91
N ALA A 855 15.49 0.18 -34.97
CA ALA A 855 15.20 0.75 -36.28
C ALA A 855 13.89 0.20 -36.91
N ALA A 856 13.68 -1.10 -36.82
CA ALA A 856 12.45 -1.74 -37.31
C ALA A 856 11.24 -1.32 -36.48
N LEU A 857 11.38 -1.25 -35.15
CA LEU A 857 10.31 -0.80 -34.25
C LEU A 857 9.92 0.65 -34.49
N ARG A 858 10.88 1.56 -34.62
CA ARG A 858 10.63 2.99 -34.95
C ARG A 858 9.96 3.16 -36.31
N ARG A 859 10.36 2.34 -37.29
CA ARG A 859 9.71 2.30 -38.62
C ARG A 859 8.25 1.82 -38.48
N HIS A 860 8.03 0.72 -37.74
CA HIS A 860 6.69 0.15 -37.52
C HIS A 860 5.75 1.12 -36.80
N PHE A 861 6.24 1.81 -35.76
CA PHE A 861 5.45 2.80 -35.00
C PHE A 861 5.46 4.21 -35.59
N GLU A 862 6.05 4.40 -36.76
CA GLU A 862 6.09 5.69 -37.49
C GLU A 862 6.78 6.81 -36.68
N THR A 863 7.80 6.49 -35.87
CA THR A 863 8.52 7.43 -34.99
C THR A 863 9.97 7.67 -35.41
N ASP A 864 10.40 7.12 -36.55
CA ASP A 864 11.74 7.39 -37.12
C ASP A 864 11.84 8.76 -37.83
N ALA A 865 13.05 9.17 -38.16
CA ALA A 865 13.32 10.44 -38.79
C ALA A 865 12.53 10.62 -40.14
N ALA A 866 12.38 9.57 -40.93
CA ALA A 866 11.64 9.61 -42.18
C ALA A 866 10.16 9.98 -41.98
N HIS A 867 9.49 9.41 -40.98
CA HIS A 867 8.11 9.73 -40.66
C HIS A 867 7.97 11.14 -40.08
N VAL A 868 8.93 11.61 -39.26
CA VAL A 868 8.97 12.99 -38.74
C VAL A 868 9.08 13.98 -39.95
N VAL A 869 9.96 13.70 -40.92
CA VAL A 869 10.11 14.51 -42.12
C VAL A 869 8.82 14.52 -42.94
N VAL A 870 8.24 13.36 -43.24
CA VAL A 870 7.02 13.23 -44.06
C VAL A 870 5.83 13.91 -43.37
N THR A 871 5.69 13.76 -42.06
CA THR A 871 4.62 14.42 -41.28
C THR A 871 4.79 15.94 -41.32
N THR A 872 6.03 16.45 -41.17
CA THR A 872 6.31 17.90 -41.26
C THR A 872 5.98 18.43 -42.65
N LEU A 873 6.41 17.75 -43.73
CA LEU A 873 6.09 18.16 -45.13
C LEU A 873 4.60 18.07 -45.43
N HIS A 874 3.93 17.03 -44.92
CA HIS A 874 2.48 16.91 -45.08
C HIS A 874 1.74 18.07 -44.42
N ALA A 875 2.09 18.38 -43.17
CA ALA A 875 1.53 19.51 -42.45
C ALA A 875 1.74 20.84 -43.18
N LEU A 876 2.95 21.11 -43.71
CA LEU A 876 3.23 22.26 -44.56
C LEU A 876 2.43 22.25 -45.87
N SER A 877 2.09 21.08 -46.41
CA SER A 877 1.26 20.96 -47.59
C SER A 877 -0.21 21.30 -47.34
N LEU A 878 -0.71 21.01 -46.16
CA LEU A 878 -2.06 21.43 -45.72
C LEU A 878 -2.16 22.96 -45.60
N GLU A 879 -1.08 23.61 -45.21
CA GLU A 879 -0.96 25.08 -45.13
C GLU A 879 -0.69 25.72 -46.53
N GLY A 880 -0.49 24.92 -47.58
CA GLY A 880 -0.22 25.41 -48.95
C GLY A 880 1.22 25.93 -49.13
N ILE A 881 2.11 25.73 -48.19
CA ILE A 881 3.51 26.18 -48.24
C ILE A 881 4.37 25.26 -49.11
N VAL A 882 4.10 23.95 -49.04
CA VAL A 882 4.76 22.89 -49.82
C VAL A 882 3.73 22.18 -50.70
N ASN A 883 4.13 21.78 -51.89
CA ASN A 883 3.25 21.03 -52.79
C ASN A 883 3.13 19.57 -52.31
N SER A 884 1.95 18.97 -52.44
CA SER A 884 1.72 17.56 -52.06
C SER A 884 2.61 16.58 -52.85
N ASP A 885 3.05 16.92 -54.06
CA ASP A 885 4.03 16.14 -54.83
C ASP A 885 5.39 16.00 -54.12
N VAL A 886 5.78 16.96 -53.27
CA VAL A 886 7.00 16.88 -52.47
C VAL A 886 6.84 15.81 -51.37
N VAL A 887 5.66 15.74 -50.76
CA VAL A 887 5.33 14.71 -49.76
C VAL A 887 5.37 13.33 -50.41
N ALA A 888 4.73 13.14 -51.56
CA ALA A 888 4.75 11.87 -52.30
C ALA A 888 6.16 11.42 -52.67
N LYS A 889 7.01 12.35 -53.12
CA LYS A 889 8.45 12.08 -53.38
C LYS A 889 9.23 11.73 -52.13
N ALA A 890 8.96 12.33 -51.00
CA ALA A 890 9.59 12.00 -49.75
C ALA A 890 9.20 10.58 -49.28
N ILE A 891 7.93 10.21 -49.34
CA ILE A 891 7.42 8.87 -49.08
C ILE A 891 8.17 7.83 -49.93
N ALA A 892 8.23 8.05 -51.26
CA ALA A 892 8.94 7.16 -52.17
C ALA A 892 10.46 7.08 -51.87
N ARG A 893 11.11 8.22 -51.58
CA ARG A 893 12.54 8.30 -51.22
C ARG A 893 12.87 7.50 -49.96
N PHE A 894 12.04 7.59 -48.93
CA PHE A 894 12.29 6.87 -47.66
C PHE A 894 11.75 5.43 -47.67
N GLY A 895 11.16 4.98 -48.80
CA GLY A 895 10.60 3.64 -48.94
C GLY A 895 9.54 3.33 -47.89
N ILE A 896 8.69 4.33 -47.60
CA ILE A 896 7.57 4.13 -46.66
C ILE A 896 6.47 3.38 -47.42
N ASP A 897 6.05 2.25 -46.83
CA ASP A 897 4.93 1.47 -47.35
C ASP A 897 3.62 2.14 -46.96
N THR A 898 2.92 2.67 -47.98
CA THR A 898 1.63 3.39 -47.80
C THR A 898 0.47 2.47 -47.44
N GLU A 899 0.65 1.13 -47.61
CA GLU A 899 -0.36 0.12 -47.29
C GLU A 899 -0.01 -0.65 -46.01
N ALA A 900 1.03 -0.21 -45.26
CA ALA A 900 1.39 -0.81 -43.98
C ALA A 900 0.18 -0.74 -43.03
N PRO A 901 -0.10 -1.82 -42.31
CA PRO A 901 -1.19 -1.82 -41.33
C PRO A 901 -0.91 -0.83 -40.19
N ASP A 902 -1.98 -0.18 -39.73
CA ASP A 902 -1.92 0.72 -38.56
C ASP A 902 -1.39 -0.03 -37.35
N PRO A 903 -0.31 0.42 -36.68
CA PRO A 903 0.27 -0.24 -35.49
C PRO A 903 -0.72 -0.52 -34.35
N ARG A 904 -1.81 0.28 -34.25
CA ARG A 904 -2.86 0.07 -33.25
C ARG A 904 -3.66 -1.21 -33.47
N THR A 905 -3.73 -1.69 -34.68
CA THR A 905 -4.55 -2.83 -35.10
C THR A 905 -3.73 -3.99 -35.68
N ALA A 906 -2.43 -3.80 -35.85
CA ALA A 906 -1.52 -4.78 -36.44
C ALA A 906 -1.23 -5.97 -35.53
#